data_5783868c208a4e9c103ace420524ebd0
#
_entry.id   5783868c208a4e9c103ace420524ebd0
#
_cell.length_a   1.000
_cell.length_b   1.000
_cell.length_c   1.000
_cell.angle_alpha   90.00
_cell.angle_beta   90.00
_cell.angle_gamma   90.00
#
_symmetry.space_group_name_H-M   'P 1'
#
loop_
_entity.id
_entity.type
_entity.pdbx_description
1 polymer ?
#
loop_
_entity_poly.entity_id
_entity_poly.type
_entity_poly.pdbx_seq_one_letter_code
_entity_poly.pdbx_strand_id
1 'polypeptide(L)'
;MMLSVMVVGAGAAFSDQSKIKNTEAVDMCTALNIIGGYPDGSYKPEGNITRAEFAKMICVLLNGGTTPATATNTTPTFNDVRGNANAAWAEGFIEYCYAKGIVSGVGGGKFAPNGNVTATEAAKMLLVALGYNATVENYTGASWALKVNVQANQDGLYKGLETIDTGAALTRDNAAQMVWNALQAYVIDKSSSIDRTDGSVTDIYTKSTTVDLIAKMYDGIIAKGELSAFKYNSKDAKWTYTVKLSDPRTVYDDNGDPITVSDYVKVVSKTDYTALLGQKVKAVYKYDKNAKENTVYGIFATDSEVILSGVIGNLPTIAADSEATSFKLSGTTYKMDQKINETPVYQYSPNKDALIKSNSNLDDVVNATVSVTVGEKTEQVAGKYASLKFDAVDYDGNGKIDFFMVYPVSVAKVTAVSKTNVKLQAVATLGKEVKTSVDVDDATIYSGIAKGDYVAYTAAGNTANDTEVLVKADKISGKISKKSGDDVTIGDKVYTVDASYAGTSTVGSTLTDAVVVNGYIFYADGNASADATDYVVVTAKNQDGYGNTAKLLFSDNTKKVVDLDSDMKYETVVVGSIYTYEKNSDDEYMLTPVAALSNGTAGTFASTSKTGTKVAYINGNTVLDDSVIFVAYNDNKSFKAITGAKMKTMAKADFTNVVYLSNNNNSTTGVGDLNFAYVTSSETDIASGDKYYGYVTDISSVKNSDNKTVYEYTMWTDKGETVLKTEAGLSGASDVKKNSILAYKLNSDGEISNVKADTVKAGAVTKISSAFMTVKGSPDATYYFDDDVIIVTVETDETEGVANGCTYKDIGTADGSANNVYYVLNSEDEVVFVAYDVDNAITPPATK
;
A
#
# COMPACT_ATOMS: atom_id res chain seq x y z
N MET A 1 3.77 7.78 0.25
CA MET A 1 2.60 8.06 -0.58
C MET A 1 1.59 8.73 0.33
N MET A 2 1.56 10.07 0.35
CA MET A 2 0.58 10.83 1.13
C MET A 2 -0.79 10.54 0.55
N LEU A 3 -1.60 9.78 1.26
CA LEU A 3 -3.03 9.76 1.02
C LEU A 3 -3.58 11.02 1.69
N SER A 4 -3.70 12.11 0.91
CA SER A 4 -4.60 13.18 1.29
C SER A 4 -5.98 12.55 1.37
N VAL A 5 -6.50 12.38 2.58
CA VAL A 5 -7.90 12.03 2.79
C VAL A 5 -8.70 13.23 2.29
N MET A 6 -9.09 13.19 1.00
CA MET A 6 -10.15 14.06 0.54
C MET A 6 -11.38 13.67 1.35
N VAL A 7 -11.84 14.58 2.21
CA VAL A 7 -13.18 14.48 2.78
C VAL A 7 -14.13 14.47 1.60
N VAL A 8 -14.65 13.32 1.26
CA VAL A 8 -15.64 13.18 0.18
C VAL A 8 -16.92 13.77 0.75
N GLY A 9 -17.28 14.97 0.31
CA GLY A 9 -18.57 15.56 0.62
C GLY A 9 -19.71 14.63 0.22
N ALA A 10 -20.90 14.87 0.73
CA ALA A 10 -22.11 14.05 0.54
C ALA A 10 -22.60 13.93 -0.92
N GLY A 11 -21.90 14.53 -1.89
CA GLY A 11 -22.19 14.43 -3.33
C GLY A 11 -21.31 13.38 -4.01
N ALA A 12 -21.80 12.79 -5.08
CA ALA A 12 -20.98 11.96 -5.96
C ALA A 12 -19.75 12.77 -6.41
N ALA A 13 -18.55 12.24 -6.22
CA ALA A 13 -17.33 12.92 -6.60
C ALA A 13 -17.32 13.18 -8.12
N PHE A 14 -17.13 14.44 -8.52
CA PHE A 14 -16.99 14.81 -9.92
C PHE A 14 -15.65 14.33 -10.48
N SER A 15 -15.61 13.99 -11.75
CA SER A 15 -14.37 13.52 -12.40
C SER A 15 -13.24 14.55 -12.36
N ASP A 16 -13.56 15.82 -12.17
CA ASP A 16 -12.65 16.96 -12.04
C ASP A 16 -12.64 17.60 -10.64
N GLN A 17 -12.97 16.82 -9.61
CA GLN A 17 -13.04 17.25 -8.20
C GLN A 17 -11.78 18.00 -7.74
N SER A 18 -10.61 17.57 -8.16
CA SER A 18 -9.32 18.20 -7.79
C SER A 18 -9.15 19.64 -8.29
N LYS A 19 -9.99 20.10 -9.23
CA LYS A 19 -9.97 21.48 -9.76
C LYS A 19 -10.96 22.41 -9.05
N ILE A 20 -11.83 21.86 -8.20
CA ILE A 20 -12.79 22.62 -7.40
C ILE A 20 -12.02 23.30 -6.26
N LYS A 21 -12.10 24.63 -6.17
CA LYS A 21 -11.49 25.44 -5.12
C LYS A 21 -12.46 25.66 -3.96
N ASN A 22 -13.73 25.90 -4.26
CA ASN A 22 -14.80 26.15 -3.29
C ASN A 22 -15.51 24.85 -2.92
N THR A 23 -14.76 23.86 -2.41
CA THR A 23 -15.27 22.49 -2.22
C THR A 23 -16.49 22.42 -1.31
N GLU A 24 -16.48 23.10 -0.17
CA GLU A 24 -17.63 23.17 0.74
C GLU A 24 -18.89 23.66 0.03
N ALA A 25 -18.76 24.74 -0.74
CA ALA A 25 -19.88 25.34 -1.47
C ALA A 25 -20.46 24.41 -2.55
N VAL A 26 -19.56 23.78 -3.33
CA VAL A 26 -19.97 22.82 -4.38
C VAL A 26 -20.63 21.60 -3.77
N ASP A 27 -20.06 21.05 -2.69
CA ASP A 27 -20.61 19.89 -2.01
C ASP A 27 -22.00 20.21 -1.38
N MET A 28 -22.12 21.37 -0.72
CA MET A 28 -23.40 21.79 -0.17
C MET A 28 -24.47 22.05 -1.25
N CYS A 29 -24.13 22.78 -2.28
CA CYS A 29 -25.08 23.02 -3.37
C CYS A 29 -25.48 21.72 -4.09
N THR A 30 -24.60 20.73 -4.14
CA THR A 30 -24.89 19.38 -4.68
C THR A 30 -25.81 18.61 -3.72
N ALA A 31 -25.50 18.58 -2.42
CA ALA A 31 -26.32 17.92 -1.40
C ALA A 31 -27.73 18.49 -1.30
N LEU A 32 -27.87 19.80 -1.54
CA LEU A 32 -29.15 20.52 -1.60
C LEU A 32 -29.84 20.44 -2.99
N ASN A 33 -29.30 19.65 -3.94
CA ASN A 33 -29.76 19.50 -5.30
C ASN A 33 -29.83 20.79 -6.14
N ILE A 34 -29.14 21.86 -5.70
CA ILE A 34 -29.10 23.15 -6.42
C ILE A 34 -28.26 23.04 -7.68
N ILE A 35 -27.16 22.28 -7.62
CA ILE A 35 -26.26 22.03 -8.74
C ILE A 35 -26.12 20.52 -8.99
N GLY A 36 -25.72 20.20 -10.23
CA GLY A 36 -25.32 18.85 -10.62
C GLY A 36 -24.17 18.91 -11.63
N GLY A 37 -23.56 17.74 -11.87
CA GLY A 37 -22.57 17.59 -12.90
C GLY A 37 -23.16 17.53 -14.30
N TYR A 38 -22.27 17.53 -15.29
CA TYR A 38 -22.60 17.24 -16.68
C TYR A 38 -22.71 15.72 -16.91
N PRO A 39 -23.33 15.31 -18.04
CA PRO A 39 -23.46 13.87 -18.36
C PRO A 39 -22.12 13.11 -18.45
N ASP A 40 -21.01 13.83 -18.67
CA ASP A 40 -19.64 13.28 -18.67
C ASP A 40 -19.05 13.08 -17.24
N GLY A 41 -19.84 13.35 -16.21
CA GLY A 41 -19.44 13.24 -14.81
C GLY A 41 -18.60 14.41 -14.30
N SER A 42 -18.33 15.44 -15.10
CA SER A 42 -17.56 16.62 -14.70
C SER A 42 -18.45 17.71 -14.08
N TYR A 43 -17.85 18.57 -13.25
CA TYR A 43 -18.46 19.79 -12.73
C TYR A 43 -18.09 21.04 -13.55
N LYS A 44 -16.91 21.07 -14.16
CA LYS A 44 -16.29 22.17 -14.91
C LYS A 44 -16.18 23.47 -14.08
N PRO A 45 -15.46 23.44 -12.97
CA PRO A 45 -15.40 24.55 -11.99
C PRO A 45 -14.91 25.88 -12.62
N GLU A 46 -13.97 25.83 -13.55
CA GLU A 46 -13.39 27.01 -14.21
C GLU A 46 -14.26 27.52 -15.40
N GLY A 47 -15.27 26.74 -15.79
CA GLY A 47 -16.20 27.16 -16.85
C GLY A 47 -17.09 28.32 -16.41
N ASN A 48 -17.34 29.28 -17.28
CA ASN A 48 -18.29 30.36 -16.98
C ASN A 48 -19.72 29.83 -16.91
N ILE A 49 -20.51 30.35 -15.96
CA ILE A 49 -21.92 30.00 -15.83
C ILE A 49 -22.79 30.91 -16.71
N THR A 50 -23.75 30.33 -17.39
CA THR A 50 -24.71 31.09 -18.22
C THR A 50 -25.86 31.64 -17.38
N ARG A 51 -26.52 32.68 -17.91
CA ARG A 51 -27.73 33.28 -17.28
C ARG A 51 -28.84 32.25 -17.11
N ALA A 52 -29.00 31.33 -18.03
CA ALA A 52 -29.99 30.24 -17.96
C ALA A 52 -29.65 29.22 -16.85
N GLU A 53 -28.38 28.81 -16.75
CA GLU A 53 -27.92 27.90 -15.68
C GLU A 53 -28.07 28.52 -14.29
N PHE A 54 -27.72 29.79 -14.15
CA PHE A 54 -27.84 30.47 -12.86
C PHE A 54 -29.33 30.69 -12.47
N ALA A 55 -30.19 30.99 -13.41
CA ALA A 55 -31.65 31.06 -13.18
C ALA A 55 -32.20 29.70 -12.70
N LYS A 56 -31.73 28.57 -13.28
CA LYS A 56 -32.06 27.24 -12.77
C LYS A 56 -31.60 27.04 -11.32
N MET A 57 -30.37 27.41 -11.00
CA MET A 57 -29.85 27.30 -9.61
C MET A 57 -30.73 28.06 -8.62
N ILE A 58 -31.09 29.29 -8.90
CA ILE A 58 -31.99 30.11 -8.04
C ILE A 58 -33.39 29.50 -7.93
N CYS A 59 -33.94 29.05 -9.03
CA CYS A 59 -35.26 28.43 -9.04
C CYS A 59 -35.29 27.18 -8.11
N VAL A 60 -34.31 26.30 -8.26
CA VAL A 60 -34.22 25.08 -7.44
C VAL A 60 -33.97 25.42 -5.98
N LEU A 61 -33.09 26.39 -5.68
CA LEU A 61 -32.83 26.89 -4.34
C LEU A 61 -34.14 27.33 -3.67
N LEU A 62 -34.92 28.17 -4.32
CA LEU A 62 -36.17 28.71 -3.76
C LEU A 62 -37.31 27.68 -3.65
N ASN A 63 -37.12 26.48 -4.23
CA ASN A 63 -38.07 25.37 -4.09
C ASN A 63 -37.51 24.19 -3.27
N GLY A 64 -36.57 24.48 -2.37
CA GLY A 64 -36.07 23.49 -1.42
C GLY A 64 -35.38 22.30 -2.07
N GLY A 65 -34.62 22.52 -3.15
CA GLY A 65 -33.89 21.46 -3.85
C GLY A 65 -34.73 20.67 -4.83
N THR A 66 -35.97 21.07 -5.08
CA THR A 66 -36.85 20.42 -6.04
C THR A 66 -37.02 21.28 -7.29
N THR A 67 -37.19 20.62 -8.44
CA THR A 67 -37.60 21.31 -9.67
C THR A 67 -39.12 21.47 -9.65
N PRO A 68 -39.65 22.72 -9.53
CA PRO A 68 -41.11 22.91 -9.55
C PRO A 68 -41.66 22.49 -10.91
N ALA A 69 -42.98 22.11 -10.92
CA ALA A 69 -43.69 21.97 -12.16
C ALA A 69 -43.74 23.35 -12.83
N THR A 70 -42.85 23.57 -13.78
CA THR A 70 -42.80 24.84 -14.51
C THR A 70 -43.88 24.84 -15.58
N ALA A 71 -44.91 25.68 -15.40
CA ALA A 71 -45.88 25.94 -16.47
C ALA A 71 -45.21 26.76 -17.59
N THR A 72 -45.18 26.22 -18.77
CA THR A 72 -44.79 27.00 -19.93
C THR A 72 -45.93 27.93 -20.30
N ASN A 73 -45.68 29.22 -20.24
CA ASN A 73 -46.66 30.22 -20.70
C ASN A 73 -47.03 29.98 -22.14
N THR A 74 -48.30 30.18 -22.50
CA THR A 74 -48.74 30.13 -23.90
C THR A 74 -47.97 31.12 -24.77
N THR A 75 -47.69 32.28 -24.20
CA THR A 75 -46.78 33.32 -24.81
C THR A 75 -45.60 33.48 -23.88
N PRO A 76 -44.35 33.16 -24.33
CA PRO A 76 -43.17 33.31 -23.51
C PRO A 76 -42.86 34.80 -23.28
N THR A 77 -42.34 35.13 -22.06
CA THR A 77 -41.93 36.49 -21.76
C THR A 77 -40.75 36.94 -22.63
N PHE A 78 -39.85 36.00 -22.94
CA PHE A 78 -38.64 36.26 -23.74
C PHE A 78 -38.66 35.48 -25.06
N ASN A 79 -38.36 36.18 -26.15
CA ASN A 79 -38.46 35.61 -27.51
C ASN A 79 -37.22 34.84 -27.97
N ASP A 80 -36.13 34.84 -27.17
CA ASP A 80 -34.85 34.20 -27.49
C ASP A 80 -34.56 32.93 -26.68
N VAL A 81 -35.55 32.40 -25.95
CA VAL A 81 -35.39 31.20 -25.10
C VAL A 81 -36.00 29.97 -25.76
N ARG A 82 -37.33 29.94 -25.98
CA ARG A 82 -38.09 28.79 -26.50
C ARG A 82 -37.57 28.28 -27.85
N GLY A 83 -37.22 29.16 -28.75
CA GLY A 83 -36.69 28.82 -30.10
C GLY A 83 -35.17 28.51 -30.11
N ASN A 84 -34.50 28.59 -28.99
CA ASN A 84 -33.04 28.39 -28.89
C ASN A 84 -32.76 26.95 -28.50
N ALA A 85 -32.17 26.16 -29.41
CA ALA A 85 -31.86 24.73 -29.16
C ALA A 85 -31.01 24.46 -27.90
N ASN A 86 -30.15 25.43 -27.55
CA ASN A 86 -29.25 25.32 -26.38
C ASN A 86 -29.87 25.88 -25.09
N ALA A 87 -31.05 26.53 -25.15
CA ALA A 87 -31.63 27.19 -23.96
C ALA A 87 -33.11 26.89 -23.72
N ALA A 88 -33.81 26.25 -24.65
CA ALA A 88 -35.24 25.91 -24.52
C ALA A 88 -35.57 25.14 -23.22
N TRP A 89 -34.63 24.32 -22.74
CA TRP A 89 -34.77 23.60 -21.48
C TRP A 89 -34.91 24.51 -20.26
N ALA A 90 -34.42 25.73 -20.33
CA ALA A 90 -34.40 26.67 -19.20
C ALA A 90 -35.65 27.59 -19.14
N GLU A 91 -36.56 27.52 -20.12
CA GLU A 91 -37.71 28.42 -20.20
C GLU A 91 -38.50 28.49 -18.89
N GLY A 92 -38.90 27.33 -18.35
CA GLY A 92 -39.68 27.30 -17.10
C GLY A 92 -38.96 27.92 -15.90
N PHE A 93 -37.62 27.73 -15.81
CA PHE A 93 -36.81 28.31 -14.73
C PHE A 93 -36.69 29.83 -14.88
N ILE A 94 -36.53 30.30 -16.12
CA ILE A 94 -36.44 31.74 -16.43
C ILE A 94 -37.79 32.43 -16.16
N GLU A 95 -38.89 31.84 -16.60
CA GLU A 95 -40.27 32.36 -16.34
C GLU A 95 -40.56 32.43 -14.85
N TYR A 96 -40.18 31.37 -14.08
CA TYR A 96 -40.26 31.36 -12.62
C TYR A 96 -39.48 32.53 -11.98
N CYS A 97 -38.23 32.69 -12.34
CA CYS A 97 -37.40 33.76 -11.82
C CYS A 97 -37.92 35.14 -12.25
N TYR A 98 -38.47 35.28 -13.46
CA TYR A 98 -39.05 36.52 -13.92
C TYR A 98 -40.32 36.89 -13.10
N ALA A 99 -41.24 35.92 -12.91
CA ALA A 99 -42.45 36.11 -12.10
C ALA A 99 -42.15 36.50 -10.64
N LYS A 100 -40.98 36.07 -10.11
CA LYS A 100 -40.51 36.45 -8.77
C LYS A 100 -39.71 37.77 -8.75
N GLY A 101 -39.52 38.42 -9.90
CA GLY A 101 -38.77 39.66 -10.00
C GLY A 101 -37.24 39.50 -9.86
N ILE A 102 -36.76 38.27 -9.88
CA ILE A 102 -35.34 37.90 -9.70
C ILE A 102 -34.52 38.27 -10.93
N VAL A 103 -35.08 38.00 -12.10
CA VAL A 103 -34.44 38.29 -13.38
C VAL A 103 -35.27 39.31 -14.18
N SER A 104 -34.57 40.03 -15.03
CA SER A 104 -35.15 40.89 -16.05
C SER A 104 -34.46 40.62 -17.38
N GLY A 105 -35.11 41.05 -18.49
CA GLY A 105 -34.49 40.95 -19.81
C GLY A 105 -33.34 41.95 -20.01
N VAL A 106 -32.61 41.74 -21.09
CA VAL A 106 -31.52 42.62 -21.54
C VAL A 106 -31.98 43.70 -22.52
N GLY A 107 -33.30 43.80 -22.69
CA GLY A 107 -33.94 44.71 -23.64
C GLY A 107 -34.41 43.98 -24.92
N GLY A 108 -35.33 44.62 -25.67
CA GLY A 108 -35.86 44.05 -26.92
C GLY A 108 -36.62 42.74 -26.79
N GLY A 109 -37.17 42.44 -25.59
CA GLY A 109 -37.86 41.17 -25.31
C GLY A 109 -36.93 39.96 -25.22
N LYS A 110 -35.65 40.15 -24.93
CA LYS A 110 -34.64 39.11 -24.89
C LYS A 110 -34.15 38.89 -23.46
N PHE A 111 -33.82 37.66 -23.10
CA PHE A 111 -33.21 37.22 -21.88
C PHE A 111 -31.68 37.05 -21.99
N ALA A 112 -31.18 36.73 -23.17
CA ALA A 112 -29.82 36.30 -23.45
C ALA A 112 -29.38 35.04 -22.65
N PRO A 113 -30.09 33.89 -22.83
CA PRO A 113 -29.92 32.70 -21.94
C PRO A 113 -28.51 32.09 -21.95
N ASN A 114 -27.82 32.16 -23.10
CA ASN A 114 -26.45 31.62 -23.27
C ASN A 114 -25.36 32.67 -22.94
N GLY A 115 -25.75 33.91 -22.58
CA GLY A 115 -24.80 34.92 -22.09
C GLY A 115 -24.24 34.53 -20.71
N ASN A 116 -22.99 34.86 -20.45
CA ASN A 116 -22.40 34.68 -19.15
C ASN A 116 -23.04 35.63 -18.12
N VAL A 117 -23.12 35.17 -16.86
CA VAL A 117 -23.51 36.01 -15.72
C VAL A 117 -22.26 36.63 -15.13
N THR A 118 -22.30 37.92 -14.81
CA THR A 118 -21.28 38.57 -13.98
C THR A 118 -21.57 38.36 -12.49
N ALA A 119 -20.53 38.53 -11.62
CA ALA A 119 -20.73 38.39 -10.18
C ALA A 119 -21.74 39.43 -9.65
N THR A 120 -21.76 40.64 -10.18
CA THR A 120 -22.75 41.71 -9.82
C THR A 120 -24.16 41.27 -10.23
N GLU A 121 -24.36 40.68 -11.40
CA GLU A 121 -25.66 40.20 -11.84
C GLU A 121 -26.17 39.04 -10.98
N ALA A 122 -25.26 38.09 -10.65
CA ALA A 122 -25.53 36.99 -9.72
C ALA A 122 -25.92 37.53 -8.33
N ALA A 123 -25.18 38.49 -7.81
CA ALA A 123 -25.46 39.13 -6.53
C ALA A 123 -26.85 39.76 -6.52
N LYS A 124 -27.25 40.48 -7.58
CA LYS A 124 -28.61 41.04 -7.70
C LYS A 124 -29.66 39.95 -7.60
N MET A 125 -29.50 38.85 -8.33
CA MET A 125 -30.44 37.72 -8.34
C MET A 125 -30.54 37.11 -6.94
N LEU A 126 -29.42 36.93 -6.22
CA LEU A 126 -29.37 36.38 -4.86
C LEU A 126 -29.96 37.32 -3.83
N LEU A 127 -29.73 38.63 -3.90
CA LEU A 127 -30.36 39.64 -3.03
C LEU A 127 -31.89 39.61 -3.18
N VAL A 128 -32.40 39.51 -4.39
CA VAL A 128 -33.87 39.40 -4.61
C VAL A 128 -34.38 38.05 -4.07
N ALA A 129 -33.61 36.96 -4.19
CA ALA A 129 -33.94 35.66 -3.61
C ALA A 129 -33.97 35.71 -2.07
N LEU A 130 -33.12 36.52 -1.44
CA LEU A 130 -33.16 36.81 0.01
C LEU A 130 -34.40 37.61 0.43
N GLY A 131 -35.11 38.25 -0.50
CA GLY A 131 -36.33 39.01 -0.23
C GLY A 131 -36.20 40.53 -0.42
N TYR A 132 -35.04 41.01 -0.87
CA TYR A 132 -34.90 42.43 -1.21
C TYR A 132 -35.78 42.80 -2.42
N ASN A 133 -36.44 43.94 -2.34
CA ASN A 133 -37.22 44.48 -3.45
C ASN A 133 -36.35 45.32 -4.36
N ALA A 134 -36.07 44.85 -5.57
CA ALA A 134 -35.18 45.52 -6.52
C ALA A 134 -35.58 46.94 -6.88
N THR A 135 -36.85 47.34 -6.77
CA THR A 135 -37.34 48.70 -7.01
C THR A 135 -37.08 49.60 -5.80
N VAL A 136 -37.40 49.11 -4.60
CA VAL A 136 -37.20 49.84 -3.34
C VAL A 136 -35.71 50.11 -3.12
N GLU A 137 -34.88 49.09 -3.34
CA GLU A 137 -33.42 49.15 -3.14
C GLU A 137 -32.72 49.90 -4.30
N ASN A 138 -33.46 50.28 -5.34
CA ASN A 138 -32.91 50.87 -6.55
C ASN A 138 -31.82 49.98 -7.23
N TYR A 139 -32.07 48.68 -7.33
CA TYR A 139 -31.22 47.74 -8.10
C TYR A 139 -31.51 47.83 -9.63
N THR A 140 -31.96 49.05 -10.06
CA THR A 140 -32.23 49.43 -11.43
C THR A 140 -31.66 50.81 -11.71
N GLY A 141 -31.56 51.20 -13.00
CA GLY A 141 -31.01 52.52 -13.41
C GLY A 141 -29.47 52.58 -13.36
N ALA A 142 -28.91 53.78 -13.50
CA ALA A 142 -27.47 53.95 -13.78
C ALA A 142 -26.51 53.48 -12.65
N SER A 143 -26.94 53.51 -11.37
CA SER A 143 -26.12 53.16 -10.24
C SER A 143 -26.42 51.78 -9.64
N TRP A 144 -27.20 50.95 -10.34
CA TRP A 144 -27.65 49.68 -9.80
C TRP A 144 -26.53 48.74 -9.36
N ALA A 145 -25.46 48.65 -10.16
CA ALA A 145 -24.32 47.80 -9.90
C ALA A 145 -23.59 48.16 -8.60
N LEU A 146 -23.39 49.45 -8.36
CA LEU A 146 -22.78 49.93 -7.11
C LEU A 146 -23.61 49.52 -5.89
N LYS A 147 -24.94 49.75 -5.97
CA LYS A 147 -25.85 49.46 -4.83
C LYS A 147 -25.92 47.96 -4.55
N VAL A 148 -26.00 47.15 -5.58
CA VAL A 148 -25.97 45.68 -5.49
C VAL A 148 -24.68 45.20 -4.82
N ASN A 149 -23.51 45.69 -5.28
CA ASN A 149 -22.23 45.26 -4.74
C ASN A 149 -22.04 45.69 -3.28
N VAL A 150 -22.51 46.91 -2.90
CA VAL A 150 -22.47 47.33 -1.48
C VAL A 150 -23.31 46.42 -0.63
N GLN A 151 -24.55 46.12 -1.01
CA GLN A 151 -25.43 45.24 -0.23
C GLN A 151 -24.93 43.80 -0.21
N ALA A 152 -24.44 43.28 -1.33
CA ALA A 152 -23.87 41.94 -1.44
C ALA A 152 -22.68 41.73 -0.49
N ASN A 153 -21.84 42.77 -0.34
CA ASN A 153 -20.74 42.75 0.63
C ASN A 153 -21.25 42.77 2.07
N GLN A 154 -22.26 43.59 2.38
CA GLN A 154 -22.86 43.68 3.70
C GLN A 154 -23.53 42.36 4.14
N ASP A 155 -24.12 41.63 3.18
CA ASP A 155 -24.74 40.32 3.41
C ASP A 155 -23.78 39.17 3.27
N GLY A 156 -22.50 39.42 3.00
CA GLY A 156 -21.44 38.41 2.90
C GLY A 156 -21.50 37.55 1.65
N LEU A 157 -22.20 37.97 0.59
CA LEU A 157 -22.30 37.16 -0.64
C LEU A 157 -20.96 36.97 -1.33
N TYR A 158 -19.96 37.81 -1.11
CA TYR A 158 -18.61 37.70 -1.66
C TYR A 158 -17.59 37.12 -0.66
N LYS A 159 -18.04 36.59 0.47
CA LYS A 159 -17.14 35.95 1.45
C LYS A 159 -16.42 34.77 0.82
N GLY A 160 -15.08 34.72 0.98
CA GLY A 160 -14.22 33.72 0.31
C GLY A 160 -13.92 34.04 -1.16
N LEU A 161 -14.40 35.19 -1.67
CA LEU A 161 -14.19 35.69 -3.03
C LEU A 161 -13.70 37.14 -3.04
N GLU A 162 -12.90 37.52 -2.07
CA GLU A 162 -12.50 38.92 -1.81
C GLU A 162 -11.75 39.58 -2.99
N THR A 163 -11.15 38.75 -3.87
CA THR A 163 -10.41 39.20 -5.05
C THR A 163 -11.20 39.12 -6.34
N ILE A 164 -12.51 38.83 -6.28
CA ILE A 164 -13.32 38.64 -7.47
C ILE A 164 -13.51 39.95 -8.26
N ASP A 165 -13.31 39.91 -9.56
CA ASP A 165 -13.77 40.96 -10.45
C ASP A 165 -15.27 40.85 -10.62
N THR A 166 -16.03 41.76 -9.98
CA THR A 166 -17.50 41.71 -9.98
C THR A 166 -18.12 42.00 -11.35
N GLY A 167 -17.36 42.61 -12.29
CA GLY A 167 -17.77 42.88 -13.67
C GLY A 167 -17.43 41.78 -14.66
N ALA A 168 -16.57 40.81 -14.27
CA ALA A 168 -16.17 39.72 -15.12
C ALA A 168 -17.22 38.58 -15.12
N ALA A 169 -17.11 37.71 -16.11
CA ALA A 169 -17.91 36.47 -16.19
C ALA A 169 -17.63 35.58 -14.99
N LEU A 170 -18.70 35.13 -14.32
CA LEU A 170 -18.63 34.31 -13.10
C LEU A 170 -18.35 32.85 -13.47
N THR A 171 -17.37 32.24 -12.82
CA THR A 171 -17.14 30.79 -12.96
C THR A 171 -18.18 29.98 -12.21
N ARG A 172 -18.37 28.72 -12.61
CA ARG A 172 -19.30 27.82 -11.93
C ARG A 172 -18.90 27.58 -10.45
N ASP A 173 -17.61 27.52 -10.17
CA ASP A 173 -17.06 27.36 -8.83
C ASP A 173 -17.41 28.57 -7.94
N ASN A 174 -17.15 29.78 -8.42
CA ASN A 174 -17.50 31.01 -7.71
C ASN A 174 -19.01 31.21 -7.60
N ALA A 175 -19.78 30.76 -8.58
CA ALA A 175 -21.24 30.77 -8.51
C ALA A 175 -21.79 29.91 -7.36
N ALA A 176 -21.25 28.71 -7.17
CA ALA A 176 -21.58 27.85 -6.05
C ALA A 176 -21.24 28.54 -4.70
N GLN A 177 -20.07 29.19 -4.61
CA GLN A 177 -19.67 29.92 -3.40
C GLN A 177 -20.64 31.07 -3.08
N MET A 178 -21.04 31.86 -4.07
CA MET A 178 -22.03 32.93 -3.86
C MET A 178 -23.41 32.40 -3.44
N VAL A 179 -23.84 31.27 -3.99
CA VAL A 179 -25.10 30.61 -3.63
C VAL A 179 -25.03 30.09 -2.19
N TRP A 180 -23.92 29.45 -1.82
CA TRP A 180 -23.70 28.96 -0.46
C TRP A 180 -23.64 30.10 0.55
N ASN A 181 -23.03 31.21 0.22
CA ASN A 181 -23.02 32.41 1.05
C ASN A 181 -24.44 32.98 1.22
N ALA A 182 -25.23 33.00 0.15
CA ALA A 182 -26.63 33.45 0.23
C ALA A 182 -27.50 32.56 1.12
N LEU A 183 -27.28 31.23 1.08
CA LEU A 183 -27.99 30.29 1.95
C LEU A 183 -27.74 30.56 3.45
N GLN A 184 -26.59 31.10 3.80
CA GLN A 184 -26.20 31.46 5.16
C GLN A 184 -26.60 32.91 5.56
N ALA A 185 -27.09 33.71 4.60
CA ALA A 185 -27.52 35.08 4.87
C ALA A 185 -28.96 35.14 5.40
N TYR A 186 -29.19 36.06 6.28
CA TYR A 186 -30.53 36.30 6.84
C TYR A 186 -31.48 36.84 5.78
N VAL A 187 -32.70 36.32 5.80
CA VAL A 187 -33.75 36.72 4.84
C VAL A 187 -34.38 38.07 5.19
N ILE A 188 -34.99 38.70 4.20
CA ILE A 188 -35.78 39.88 4.30
C ILE A 188 -37.24 39.46 4.26
N ASP A 189 -37.99 39.75 5.29
CA ASP A 189 -39.41 39.43 5.35
C ASP A 189 -40.24 40.71 5.47
N LYS A 190 -41.46 40.65 4.96
CA LYS A 190 -42.44 41.71 5.14
C LYS A 190 -42.86 41.73 6.60
N SER A 191 -42.53 42.79 7.33
CA SER A 191 -42.82 42.95 8.75
C SER A 191 -44.18 43.61 8.99
N SER A 192 -44.59 44.53 8.15
CA SER A 192 -45.86 45.26 8.27
C SER A 192 -46.22 45.95 6.96
N SER A 193 -47.41 46.47 6.88
CA SER A 193 -47.86 47.38 5.85
C SER A 193 -48.44 48.64 6.48
N ILE A 194 -48.17 49.74 5.82
CA ILE A 194 -48.73 51.02 6.22
C ILE A 194 -49.73 51.46 5.12
N ASP A 195 -51.01 51.55 5.56
CA ASP A 195 -52.04 52.15 4.69
C ASP A 195 -51.92 53.67 4.74
N ARG A 196 -51.73 54.31 3.60
CA ARG A 196 -51.63 55.73 3.49
C ARG A 196 -53.04 56.34 3.29
N THR A 197 -53.15 57.59 3.66
CA THR A 197 -54.41 58.32 3.53
C THR A 197 -54.85 58.53 2.06
N ASP A 198 -53.96 58.29 1.11
CA ASP A 198 -54.25 58.32 -0.32
C ASP A 198 -54.75 56.97 -0.89
N GLY A 199 -54.92 55.97 -0.01
CA GLY A 199 -55.31 54.62 -0.38
C GLY A 199 -54.18 53.73 -0.88
N SER A 200 -52.90 54.18 -0.87
CA SER A 200 -51.76 53.36 -1.19
C SER A 200 -51.26 52.57 0.03
N VAL A 201 -50.77 51.38 -0.21
CA VAL A 201 -50.17 50.54 0.82
C VAL A 201 -48.69 50.53 0.61
N THR A 202 -47.91 50.80 1.66
CA THR A 202 -46.47 50.72 1.67
C THR A 202 -46.06 49.55 2.56
N ASP A 203 -45.48 48.55 1.98
CA ASP A 203 -44.92 47.35 2.70
C ASP A 203 -43.59 47.70 3.32
N ILE A 204 -43.44 47.35 4.59
CA ILE A 204 -42.20 47.49 5.33
C ILE A 204 -41.51 46.13 5.37
N TYR A 205 -40.30 46.07 4.94
CA TYR A 205 -39.46 44.88 4.93
C TYR A 205 -38.37 45.00 5.99
N THR A 206 -38.14 43.94 6.74
CA THR A 206 -37.14 43.91 7.80
C THR A 206 -36.25 42.69 7.63
N LYS A 207 -34.96 42.87 7.81
CA LYS A 207 -33.98 41.77 7.82
C LYS A 207 -34.21 40.93 9.09
N SER A 208 -34.37 39.64 8.89
CA SER A 208 -34.43 38.69 10.02
C SER A 208 -33.09 38.70 10.77
N THR A 209 -33.13 38.41 12.04
CA THR A 209 -31.96 38.19 12.89
C THR A 209 -31.82 36.73 13.31
N THR A 210 -32.75 35.86 12.91
CA THR A 210 -32.81 34.48 13.37
C THR A 210 -33.08 33.49 12.23
N VAL A 211 -33.61 33.94 11.10
CA VAL A 211 -33.94 33.05 9.98
C VAL A 211 -33.01 33.39 8.78
N ASP A 212 -32.16 32.47 8.42
CA ASP A 212 -31.39 32.50 7.21
C ASP A 212 -32.10 31.80 6.05
N LEU A 213 -31.56 31.91 4.85
CA LEU A 213 -32.22 31.35 3.66
C LEU A 213 -32.25 29.81 3.67
N ILE A 214 -31.23 29.15 4.25
CA ILE A 214 -31.24 27.67 4.32
C ILE A 214 -32.30 27.16 5.31
N ALA A 215 -32.53 27.85 6.43
CA ALA A 215 -33.59 27.52 7.34
C ALA A 215 -34.97 27.70 6.66
N LYS A 216 -35.16 28.81 5.94
CA LYS A 216 -36.42 29.12 5.25
C LYS A 216 -36.78 28.17 4.12
N MET A 217 -35.77 27.71 3.33
CA MET A 217 -35.99 26.91 2.12
C MET A 217 -35.82 25.41 2.32
N TYR A 218 -35.01 24.99 3.28
CA TYR A 218 -34.61 23.58 3.45
C TYR A 218 -34.88 23.04 4.89
N ASP A 219 -35.46 23.83 5.76
CA ASP A 219 -35.52 23.53 7.21
C ASP A 219 -34.13 23.26 7.80
N GLY A 220 -33.07 23.84 7.15
CA GLY A 220 -31.68 23.59 7.45
C GLY A 220 -31.22 24.31 8.72
N ILE A 221 -30.42 23.62 9.52
CA ILE A 221 -29.80 24.17 10.72
C ILE A 221 -28.28 24.08 10.53
N ILE A 222 -27.57 25.17 10.81
CA ILE A 222 -26.11 25.21 10.82
C ILE A 222 -25.62 25.21 12.27
N ALA A 223 -24.94 24.13 12.66
CA ALA A 223 -24.30 24.02 13.96
C ALA A 223 -22.77 24.09 13.81
N LYS A 224 -22.12 24.89 14.67
CA LYS A 224 -20.67 24.98 14.76
C LYS A 224 -20.23 24.36 16.09
N GLY A 225 -19.12 23.64 16.06
CA GLY A 225 -18.59 22.96 17.23
C GLY A 225 -17.43 22.05 16.89
N GLU A 226 -17.18 21.08 17.75
CA GLU A 226 -16.16 20.04 17.55
C GLU A 226 -16.84 18.71 17.24
N LEU A 227 -16.38 18.00 16.19
CA LEU A 227 -16.82 16.62 15.96
C LEU A 227 -16.17 15.74 17.03
N SER A 228 -16.95 15.40 18.06
CA SER A 228 -16.42 14.77 19.27
C SER A 228 -16.58 13.25 19.30
N ALA A 229 -17.53 12.68 18.54
CA ALA A 229 -17.74 11.23 18.49
C ALA A 229 -18.51 10.81 17.24
N PHE A 230 -18.45 9.52 16.93
CA PHE A 230 -19.32 8.89 15.95
C PHE A 230 -19.74 7.47 16.38
N LYS A 231 -20.82 6.99 15.78
CA LYS A 231 -21.27 5.60 15.84
C LYS A 231 -21.71 5.16 14.45
N TYR A 232 -21.33 3.97 14.01
CA TYR A 232 -21.82 3.38 12.77
C TYR A 232 -22.86 2.31 13.07
N ASN A 233 -23.97 2.35 12.38
CA ASN A 233 -24.99 1.31 12.41
C ASN A 233 -24.90 0.49 11.12
N SER A 234 -24.45 -0.74 11.21
CA SER A 234 -24.26 -1.64 10.06
C SER A 234 -25.59 -2.11 9.45
N LYS A 235 -26.68 -2.18 10.22
CA LYS A 235 -28.00 -2.59 9.72
C LYS A 235 -28.59 -1.56 8.74
N ASP A 236 -28.39 -0.29 9.06
CA ASP A 236 -28.94 0.83 8.28
C ASP A 236 -27.90 1.48 7.37
N ALA A 237 -26.65 1.04 7.44
CA ALA A 237 -25.49 1.65 6.78
C ALA A 237 -25.42 3.17 7.00
N LYS A 238 -25.58 3.59 8.25
CA LYS A 238 -25.62 4.98 8.67
C LYS A 238 -24.63 5.27 9.78
N TRP A 239 -24.08 6.46 9.75
CA TRP A 239 -23.26 7.05 10.81
C TRP A 239 -24.08 8.00 11.66
N THR A 240 -23.90 7.97 12.97
CA THR A 240 -24.38 9.00 13.90
C THR A 240 -23.16 9.76 14.42
N TYR A 241 -23.10 11.06 14.18
CA TYR A 241 -22.03 11.93 14.64
C TYR A 241 -22.51 12.77 15.80
N THR A 242 -21.65 13.00 16.78
CA THR A 242 -21.90 13.91 17.90
C THR A 242 -21.04 15.16 17.70
N VAL A 243 -21.67 16.31 17.59
CA VAL A 243 -21.00 17.60 17.52
C VAL A 243 -21.18 18.29 18.88
N LYS A 244 -20.04 18.57 19.56
CA LYS A 244 -20.00 19.41 20.76
C LYS A 244 -20.07 20.86 20.31
N LEU A 245 -21.16 21.52 20.67
CA LEU A 245 -21.49 22.86 20.18
C LEU A 245 -20.62 23.95 20.81
N SER A 246 -20.12 24.87 19.98
CA SER A 246 -19.44 26.09 20.47
C SER A 246 -20.41 27.01 21.22
N ASP A 247 -21.63 27.09 20.74
CA ASP A 247 -22.71 27.86 21.35
C ASP A 247 -23.89 26.94 21.68
N PRO A 248 -24.17 26.68 22.97
CA PRO A 248 -25.32 25.89 23.39
C PRO A 248 -26.63 26.46 22.84
N ARG A 249 -27.46 25.59 22.27
CA ARG A 249 -28.73 25.96 21.64
C ARG A 249 -29.82 24.91 21.83
N THR A 250 -31.04 25.28 21.50
CA THR A 250 -32.13 24.32 21.42
C THR A 250 -31.84 23.31 20.32
N VAL A 251 -31.80 22.02 20.67
CA VAL A 251 -31.72 20.88 19.74
C VAL A 251 -32.98 20.01 19.95
N TYR A 252 -33.24 19.10 19.01
CA TYR A 252 -34.35 18.16 19.15
C TYR A 252 -33.81 16.81 19.66
N ASP A 253 -34.56 16.19 20.58
CA ASP A 253 -34.28 14.82 21.05
C ASP A 253 -34.73 13.75 20.04
N ASP A 254 -34.53 12.46 20.38
CA ASP A 254 -34.93 11.33 19.57
C ASP A 254 -36.43 11.21 19.34
N ASN A 255 -37.26 11.94 20.12
CA ASN A 255 -38.69 12.01 19.98
C ASN A 255 -39.17 13.22 19.15
N GLY A 256 -38.28 14.15 18.87
CA GLY A 256 -38.58 15.41 18.22
C GLY A 256 -39.06 16.52 19.15
N ASP A 257 -38.86 16.32 20.45
CA ASP A 257 -39.15 17.34 21.43
C ASP A 257 -37.96 18.29 21.60
N PRO A 258 -38.18 19.61 21.75
CA PRO A 258 -37.09 20.56 21.91
C PRO A 258 -36.42 20.42 23.28
N ILE A 259 -35.12 20.09 23.27
CA ILE A 259 -34.26 20.17 24.43
C ILE A 259 -33.74 21.59 24.53
N THR A 260 -34.16 22.32 25.55
CA THR A 260 -33.71 23.69 25.78
C THR A 260 -32.25 23.68 26.24
N VAL A 261 -31.36 24.24 25.45
CA VAL A 261 -29.93 24.40 25.74
C VAL A 261 -29.18 23.05 25.87
N SER A 262 -28.66 22.56 24.77
CA SER A 262 -27.75 21.42 24.77
C SER A 262 -26.36 21.86 24.30
N ASP A 263 -25.34 21.26 24.90
CA ASP A 263 -23.94 21.39 24.50
C ASP A 263 -23.59 20.46 23.34
N TYR A 264 -24.51 19.58 22.96
CA TYR A 264 -24.27 18.56 21.92
C TYR A 264 -25.46 18.43 20.99
N VAL A 265 -25.16 18.15 19.72
CA VAL A 265 -26.18 17.66 18.77
C VAL A 265 -25.71 16.35 18.14
N LYS A 266 -26.62 15.39 18.03
CA LYS A 266 -26.43 14.18 17.26
C LYS A 266 -27.02 14.35 15.88
N VAL A 267 -26.25 14.01 14.86
CA VAL A 267 -26.61 14.10 13.45
C VAL A 267 -26.30 12.81 12.71
N VAL A 268 -27.13 12.43 11.75
CA VAL A 268 -27.07 11.13 11.06
C VAL A 268 -26.72 11.34 9.58
N SER A 269 -25.82 10.53 9.05
CA SER A 269 -25.40 10.56 7.65
C SER A 269 -25.09 9.16 7.11
N LYS A 270 -25.21 9.00 5.78
CA LYS A 270 -24.66 7.85 5.07
C LYS A 270 -23.19 8.08 4.64
N THR A 271 -22.75 9.32 4.70
CA THR A 271 -21.37 9.71 4.36
C THR A 271 -20.45 9.56 5.56
N ASP A 272 -19.24 9.08 5.33
CA ASP A 272 -18.21 8.95 6.34
C ASP A 272 -17.48 10.29 6.55
N TYR A 273 -17.63 10.87 7.73
CA TYR A 273 -16.94 12.08 8.19
C TYR A 273 -15.96 11.80 9.34
N THR A 274 -15.60 10.55 9.57
CA THR A 274 -14.72 10.17 10.71
C THR A 274 -13.37 10.86 10.68
N ALA A 275 -12.89 11.25 9.48
CA ALA A 275 -11.65 12.01 9.31
C ALA A 275 -11.69 13.42 9.95
N LEU A 276 -12.88 13.94 10.29
CA LEU A 276 -13.03 15.24 10.93
C LEU A 276 -13.04 15.18 12.45
N LEU A 277 -12.81 14.00 13.01
CA LEU A 277 -12.84 13.84 14.46
C LEU A 277 -11.82 14.75 15.16
N GLY A 278 -12.25 15.37 16.27
CA GLY A 278 -11.45 16.30 17.04
C GLY A 278 -11.26 17.67 16.40
N GLN A 279 -11.77 17.89 15.19
CA GLN A 279 -11.68 19.17 14.50
C GLN A 279 -12.89 20.07 14.80
N LYS A 280 -12.70 21.38 14.69
CA LYS A 280 -13.80 22.34 14.61
C LYS A 280 -14.56 22.10 13.31
N VAL A 281 -15.86 21.95 13.40
CA VAL A 281 -16.71 21.65 12.25
C VAL A 281 -17.91 22.59 12.20
N LYS A 282 -18.41 22.72 10.98
CA LYS A 282 -19.72 23.22 10.65
C LYS A 282 -20.57 22.06 10.15
N ALA A 283 -21.56 21.64 10.92
CA ALA A 283 -22.53 20.63 10.53
C ALA A 283 -23.81 21.31 10.03
N VAL A 284 -24.24 20.94 8.84
CA VAL A 284 -25.47 21.42 8.21
C VAL A 284 -26.44 20.25 8.16
N TYR A 285 -27.58 20.37 8.83
CA TYR A 285 -28.55 19.28 8.98
C TYR A 285 -29.98 19.79 9.03
N LYS A 286 -30.94 18.90 8.87
CA LYS A 286 -32.37 19.14 9.16
C LYS A 286 -32.90 18.08 10.10
N TYR A 287 -33.93 18.42 10.87
CA TYR A 287 -34.69 17.43 11.61
C TYR A 287 -35.73 16.76 10.71
N ASP A 288 -35.59 15.45 10.52
CA ASP A 288 -36.59 14.63 9.80
C ASP A 288 -37.64 14.12 10.79
N LYS A 289 -38.86 14.68 10.71
CA LYS A 289 -39.96 14.32 11.59
C LYS A 289 -40.47 12.87 11.41
N ASN A 290 -40.26 12.28 10.25
CA ASN A 290 -40.67 10.90 9.97
C ASN A 290 -39.67 9.89 10.54
N ALA A 291 -38.39 10.15 10.31
CA ALA A 291 -37.30 9.32 10.82
C ALA A 291 -36.95 9.64 12.28
N LYS A 292 -37.44 10.78 12.82
CA LYS A 292 -37.11 11.31 14.15
C LYS A 292 -35.60 11.45 14.38
N GLU A 293 -34.87 11.90 13.36
CA GLU A 293 -33.44 12.05 13.41
C GLU A 293 -32.99 13.35 12.73
N ASN A 294 -31.84 13.89 13.15
CA ASN A 294 -31.21 15.02 12.48
C ASN A 294 -30.39 14.50 11.28
N THR A 295 -30.90 14.65 10.07
CA THR A 295 -30.26 14.18 8.83
C THR A 295 -29.27 15.23 8.31
N VAL A 296 -28.02 14.85 8.09
CA VAL A 296 -26.93 15.72 7.61
C VAL A 296 -27.06 16.01 6.12
N TYR A 297 -26.90 17.28 5.76
CA TYR A 297 -26.55 17.72 4.40
C TYR A 297 -25.05 17.70 4.17
N GLY A 298 -24.23 18.12 5.17
CA GLY A 298 -22.78 18.09 5.13
C GLY A 298 -22.14 18.44 6.47
N ILE A 299 -20.91 17.95 6.70
CA ILE A 299 -20.04 18.32 7.82
C ILE A 299 -18.71 18.75 7.25
N PHE A 300 -18.22 19.93 7.63
CA PHE A 300 -17.00 20.55 7.08
C PHE A 300 -16.12 21.06 8.21
N ALA A 301 -14.80 20.89 8.07
CA ALA A 301 -13.84 21.53 8.97
C ALA A 301 -13.93 23.06 8.86
N THR A 302 -13.76 23.77 9.97
CA THR A 302 -13.72 25.23 10.03
C THR A 302 -12.59 25.67 10.92
N ASP A 303 -11.72 26.55 10.40
CA ASP A 303 -10.60 27.14 11.17
C ASP A 303 -9.71 26.07 11.86
N SER A 304 -9.79 24.83 11.45
CA SER A 304 -8.93 23.75 11.92
C SER A 304 -8.63 22.79 10.78
N GLU A 305 -7.46 22.20 10.80
CA GLU A 305 -7.04 21.23 9.80
C GLU A 305 -6.15 20.14 10.40
N VAL A 306 -6.11 19.00 9.72
CA VAL A 306 -5.10 17.97 10.00
C VAL A 306 -3.87 18.31 9.17
N ILE A 307 -2.81 18.75 9.86
CA ILE A 307 -1.55 19.14 9.21
C ILE A 307 -0.74 17.92 8.76
N LEU A 308 -0.80 16.85 9.55
CA LEU A 308 -0.02 15.63 9.32
C LEU A 308 -0.80 14.43 9.85
N SER A 309 -0.87 13.36 9.04
CA SER A 309 -1.38 12.05 9.44
C SER A 309 -0.32 10.97 9.21
N GLY A 310 -0.31 9.94 10.03
CA GLY A 310 0.63 8.85 9.90
C GLY A 310 0.46 7.77 10.96
N VAL A 311 1.53 7.02 11.19
CA VAL A 311 1.71 6.15 12.35
C VAL A 311 2.84 6.68 13.22
N ILE A 312 2.73 6.51 14.53
CA ILE A 312 3.66 7.12 15.49
C ILE A 312 5.12 6.73 15.22
N GLY A 313 5.37 5.48 14.81
CA GLY A 313 6.71 5.01 14.50
C GLY A 313 7.37 5.67 13.27
N ASN A 314 6.60 6.38 12.45
CA ASN A 314 7.14 7.18 11.34
C ASN A 314 7.58 8.59 11.76
N LEU A 315 7.30 8.99 13.00
CA LEU A 315 7.80 10.26 13.53
C LEU A 315 9.33 10.15 13.73
N PRO A 316 10.05 11.28 13.63
CA PRO A 316 11.49 11.27 13.89
C PRO A 316 11.76 10.90 15.36
N THR A 317 13.00 10.50 15.65
CA THR A 317 13.44 10.30 17.02
C THR A 317 13.27 11.58 17.83
N ILE A 318 12.47 11.52 18.87
CA ILE A 318 12.19 12.62 19.81
C ILE A 318 12.82 12.24 21.16
N ALA A 319 13.66 13.13 21.67
CA ALA A 319 14.24 12.91 23.00
C ALA A 319 13.15 13.05 24.09
N ALA A 320 13.28 12.29 25.18
CA ALA A 320 12.45 12.52 26.36
C ALA A 320 12.65 13.94 26.90
N ASP A 321 11.59 14.53 27.46
CA ASP A 321 11.55 15.90 27.97
C ASP A 321 11.95 16.96 26.91
N SER A 322 11.65 16.71 25.64
CA SER A 322 12.04 17.62 24.53
C SER A 322 11.35 18.97 24.61
N GLU A 323 12.12 20.03 24.81
CA GLU A 323 11.65 21.43 24.77
C GLU A 323 11.59 22.02 23.34
N ALA A 324 11.84 21.21 22.31
CA ALA A 324 11.74 21.68 20.93
C ALA A 324 10.30 22.09 20.59
N THR A 325 10.17 23.08 19.73
CA THR A 325 8.87 23.58 19.22
C THR A 325 8.62 23.21 17.76
N SER A 326 9.40 22.29 17.24
CA SER A 326 9.25 21.74 15.88
C SER A 326 10.01 20.43 15.72
N PHE A 327 9.59 19.65 14.73
CA PHE A 327 10.36 18.50 14.24
C PHE A 327 10.40 18.50 12.71
N LYS A 328 11.35 17.75 12.14
CA LYS A 328 11.48 17.60 10.70
C LYS A 328 11.13 16.16 10.29
N LEU A 329 10.23 16.02 9.32
CA LEU A 329 9.82 14.74 8.77
C LEU A 329 9.83 14.80 7.24
N SER A 330 10.55 13.89 6.58
CA SER A 330 10.65 13.82 5.11
C SER A 330 10.99 15.18 4.44
N GLY A 331 11.87 15.94 5.07
CA GLY A 331 12.31 17.25 4.58
C GLY A 331 11.42 18.44 4.98
N THR A 332 10.20 18.21 5.45
CA THR A 332 9.27 19.26 5.90
C THR A 332 9.43 19.53 7.40
N THR A 333 9.44 20.80 7.78
CA THR A 333 9.45 21.22 9.20
C THR A 333 8.03 21.47 9.67
N TYR A 334 7.60 20.72 10.68
CA TYR A 334 6.31 20.88 11.35
C TYR A 334 6.52 21.65 12.65
N LYS A 335 5.78 22.74 12.81
CA LYS A 335 5.84 23.59 13.99
C LYS A 335 4.76 23.19 14.98
N MET A 336 5.09 23.26 16.27
CA MET A 336 4.17 23.01 17.38
C MET A 336 3.72 24.35 17.94
N ASP A 337 2.52 24.42 18.48
CA ASP A 337 2.07 25.62 19.20
C ASP A 337 2.68 25.68 20.61
N GLN A 338 2.97 24.51 21.19
CA GLN A 338 3.66 24.35 22.47
C GLN A 338 4.99 23.60 22.27
N LYS A 339 5.78 23.41 23.33
CA LYS A 339 6.93 22.48 23.31
C LYS A 339 6.46 21.04 23.12
N ILE A 340 7.30 20.20 22.56
CA ILE A 340 6.99 18.77 22.32
C ILE A 340 6.56 18.07 23.61
N ASN A 341 7.30 18.30 24.73
CA ASN A 341 6.97 17.74 26.04
C ASN A 341 5.74 18.38 26.72
N GLU A 342 5.11 19.34 26.09
CA GLU A 342 3.87 19.99 26.52
C GLU A 342 2.71 19.75 25.52
N THR A 343 3.03 19.24 24.31
CA THR A 343 2.03 19.00 23.26
C THR A 343 1.18 17.78 23.57
N PRO A 344 -0.14 17.94 23.78
CA PRO A 344 -1.00 16.85 24.21
C PRO A 344 -1.17 15.77 23.16
N VAL A 345 -1.24 14.52 23.60
CA VAL A 345 -1.65 13.39 22.78
C VAL A 345 -2.92 12.79 23.37
N TYR A 346 -4.01 12.93 22.65
CA TYR A 346 -5.30 12.39 23.03
C TYR A 346 -5.56 11.08 22.30
N GLN A 347 -6.14 10.09 23.03
CA GLN A 347 -6.73 8.97 22.35
C GLN A 347 -8.08 9.38 21.73
N TYR A 348 -8.47 8.68 20.69
CA TYR A 348 -9.78 8.81 20.09
C TYR A 348 -10.87 8.54 21.15
N SER A 349 -11.41 9.63 21.71
CA SER A 349 -12.44 9.63 22.76
C SER A 349 -13.15 10.98 22.75
N PRO A 350 -14.47 11.04 23.01
CA PRO A 350 -15.23 12.30 23.06
C PRO A 350 -14.70 13.29 24.09
N ASN A 351 -14.07 12.79 25.14
CA ASN A 351 -13.55 13.63 26.22
C ASN A 351 -12.08 14.03 26.01
N LYS A 352 -11.48 13.69 24.86
CA LYS A 352 -10.02 13.84 24.63
C LYS A 352 -9.20 13.23 25.76
N ASP A 353 -9.53 11.97 26.11
CA ASP A 353 -8.82 11.26 27.15
C ASP A 353 -7.34 11.10 26.78
N ALA A 354 -6.48 11.20 27.77
CA ALA A 354 -5.05 10.97 27.57
C ALA A 354 -4.78 9.51 27.16
N LEU A 355 -3.87 9.28 26.21
CA LEU A 355 -3.48 7.94 25.79
C LEU A 355 -2.78 7.18 26.93
N ILE A 356 -2.04 7.90 27.77
CA ILE A 356 -1.34 7.39 28.95
C ILE A 356 -1.93 8.12 30.16
N LYS A 357 -2.36 7.36 31.20
CA LYS A 357 -3.13 7.89 32.33
C LYS A 357 -2.49 9.02 33.14
N SER A 358 -1.17 9.17 33.15
CA SER A 358 -0.46 10.17 33.96
C SER A 358 0.12 11.32 33.14
N ASN A 359 0.58 11.05 31.92
CA ASN A 359 1.11 12.00 30.96
C ASN A 359 0.79 11.51 29.55
N SER A 360 0.46 12.39 28.65
CA SER A 360 0.23 12.04 27.26
C SER A 360 0.74 13.16 26.38
N ASN A 361 1.95 13.59 26.63
CA ASN A 361 2.66 14.46 25.71
C ASN A 361 3.35 13.65 24.61
N LEU A 362 3.72 14.30 23.54
CA LEU A 362 4.22 13.62 22.34
C LEU A 362 5.49 12.80 22.62
N ASP A 363 6.41 13.34 23.41
CA ASP A 363 7.66 12.66 23.78
C ASP A 363 7.43 11.41 24.65
N ASP A 364 6.47 11.46 25.59
CA ASP A 364 6.08 10.28 26.41
C ASP A 364 5.55 9.15 25.55
N VAL A 365 4.73 9.47 24.55
CA VAL A 365 4.08 8.49 23.66
C VAL A 365 5.11 7.86 22.72
N VAL A 366 6.00 8.66 22.13
CA VAL A 366 7.03 8.18 21.20
C VAL A 366 8.05 7.30 21.93
N ASN A 367 8.40 7.64 23.18
CA ASN A 367 9.37 6.89 23.99
C ASN A 367 8.76 5.77 24.85
N ALA A 368 7.45 5.51 24.73
CA ALA A 368 6.79 4.47 25.51
C ALA A 368 7.34 3.08 25.21
N THR A 369 7.53 2.27 26.27
CA THR A 369 8.04 0.91 26.17
C THR A 369 6.98 -0.16 26.39
N VAL A 370 7.21 -1.36 25.87
CA VAL A 370 6.39 -2.54 26.11
C VAL A 370 7.28 -3.68 26.65
N SER A 371 6.73 -4.46 27.58
CA SER A 371 7.43 -5.65 28.08
C SER A 371 7.28 -6.80 27.09
N VAL A 372 8.38 -7.31 26.59
CA VAL A 372 8.41 -8.48 25.69
C VAL A 372 9.13 -9.62 26.39
N THR A 373 8.48 -10.79 26.47
CA THR A 373 9.05 -11.98 27.09
C THR A 373 9.38 -13.01 26.01
N VAL A 374 10.66 -13.34 25.89
CA VAL A 374 11.14 -14.40 25.01
C VAL A 374 11.81 -15.47 25.85
N GLY A 375 11.19 -16.64 25.95
CA GLY A 375 11.60 -17.67 26.89
C GLY A 375 11.37 -17.24 28.34
N GLU A 376 12.44 -17.24 29.16
CA GLU A 376 12.38 -16.80 30.56
C GLU A 376 12.82 -15.33 30.79
N LYS A 377 13.21 -14.63 29.73
CA LYS A 377 13.73 -13.26 29.79
C LYS A 377 12.69 -12.25 29.39
N THR A 378 12.43 -11.26 30.23
CA THR A 378 11.55 -10.13 29.92
C THR A 378 12.40 -8.87 29.75
N GLU A 379 12.24 -8.18 28.64
CA GLU A 379 12.90 -6.91 28.31
C GLU A 379 11.89 -5.80 28.07
N GLN A 380 12.28 -4.54 28.32
CA GLN A 380 11.52 -3.36 27.96
C GLN A 380 11.97 -2.91 26.57
N VAL A 381 11.07 -2.97 25.60
CA VAL A 381 11.34 -2.58 24.22
C VAL A 381 10.63 -1.27 23.91
N ALA A 382 11.33 -0.31 23.31
CA ALA A 382 10.74 0.96 22.88
C ALA A 382 9.75 0.75 21.73
N GLY A 383 8.88 1.73 21.50
CA GLY A 383 7.94 1.70 20.37
C GLY A 383 6.58 1.08 20.70
N LYS A 384 6.18 1.05 21.95
CA LYS A 384 4.88 0.50 22.39
C LYS A 384 3.68 0.97 21.56
N TYR A 385 3.69 2.22 21.11
CA TYR A 385 2.61 2.84 20.35
C TYR A 385 2.98 3.13 18.88
N ALA A 386 4.12 2.61 18.43
CA ALA A 386 4.63 2.91 17.09
C ALA A 386 3.64 2.59 15.97
N SER A 387 2.88 1.52 16.11
CA SER A 387 1.88 1.06 15.13
C SER A 387 0.55 1.82 15.14
N LEU A 388 0.33 2.72 16.12
CA LEU A 388 -0.92 3.48 16.19
C LEU A 388 -0.95 4.60 15.18
N LYS A 389 -2.09 4.76 14.50
CA LYS A 389 -2.35 5.92 13.66
C LYS A 389 -2.53 7.18 14.49
N PHE A 390 -2.13 8.31 13.92
CA PHE A 390 -2.37 9.63 14.49
C PHE A 390 -2.77 10.65 13.44
N ASP A 391 -3.46 11.70 13.88
CA ASP A 391 -3.67 12.96 13.20
C ASP A 391 -3.10 14.08 14.07
N ALA A 392 -2.21 14.88 13.50
CA ALA A 392 -1.68 16.10 14.12
C ALA A 392 -2.57 17.29 13.68
N VAL A 393 -3.25 17.87 14.63
CA VAL A 393 -4.32 18.85 14.38
C VAL A 393 -3.84 20.26 14.71
N ASP A 394 -3.97 21.14 13.72
CA ASP A 394 -4.05 22.59 13.93
C ASP A 394 -5.51 22.92 14.26
N TYR A 395 -5.77 23.27 15.50
CA TYR A 395 -7.13 23.47 15.97
C TYR A 395 -7.62 24.91 15.83
N ASP A 396 -6.70 25.86 15.73
CA ASP A 396 -7.03 27.29 15.68
C ASP A 396 -6.70 27.98 14.35
N GLY A 397 -6.12 27.24 13.39
CA GLY A 397 -5.84 27.72 12.02
C GLY A 397 -4.57 28.59 11.93
N ASN A 398 -3.64 28.44 12.87
CA ASN A 398 -2.42 29.24 12.90
C ASN A 398 -1.24 28.60 12.16
N GLY A 399 -1.43 27.42 11.57
CA GLY A 399 -0.44 26.66 10.83
C GLY A 399 0.54 25.88 11.71
N LYS A 400 0.20 25.65 12.99
CA LYS A 400 0.99 24.88 13.93
C LYS A 400 0.15 23.74 14.53
N ILE A 401 0.84 22.73 15.02
CA ILE A 401 0.18 21.57 15.67
C ILE A 401 -0.14 21.93 17.11
N ASP A 402 -1.41 21.85 17.47
CA ASP A 402 -1.92 22.03 18.85
C ASP A 402 -1.89 20.72 19.63
N PHE A 403 -2.27 19.60 19.00
CA PHE A 403 -2.32 18.29 19.62
C PHE A 403 -2.25 17.15 18.60
N PHE A 404 -2.00 15.95 19.11
CA PHE A 404 -2.12 14.71 18.34
C PHE A 404 -3.36 13.94 18.80
N MET A 405 -4.19 13.51 17.84
CA MET A 405 -5.25 12.55 18.06
C MET A 405 -4.74 11.17 17.64
N VAL A 406 -4.66 10.23 18.59
CA VAL A 406 -4.18 8.86 18.33
C VAL A 406 -5.36 7.91 18.34
N TYR A 407 -5.37 6.97 17.41
CA TYR A 407 -6.41 5.95 17.25
C TYR A 407 -5.96 4.63 17.89
N PRO A 408 -6.31 4.35 19.15
CA PRO A 408 -5.94 3.11 19.84
C PRO A 408 -6.52 1.91 19.09
N VAL A 409 -5.67 0.95 18.78
CA VAL A 409 -6.07 -0.29 18.14
C VAL A 409 -5.41 -1.46 18.84
N SER A 410 -6.13 -2.56 19.00
CA SER A 410 -5.59 -3.81 19.48
C SER A 410 -5.82 -4.90 18.45
N VAL A 411 -5.06 -5.97 18.51
CA VAL A 411 -5.20 -7.09 17.58
C VAL A 411 -5.84 -8.26 18.31
N ALA A 412 -6.87 -8.83 17.73
CA ALA A 412 -7.57 -9.98 18.32
C ALA A 412 -7.85 -11.06 17.28
N LYS A 413 -7.92 -12.31 17.73
CA LYS A 413 -8.35 -13.47 16.94
C LYS A 413 -9.82 -13.77 17.23
N VAL A 414 -10.61 -13.98 16.18
CA VAL A 414 -12.00 -14.42 16.29
C VAL A 414 -12.04 -15.90 16.63
N THR A 415 -12.54 -16.23 17.81
CA THR A 415 -12.62 -17.63 18.32
C THR A 415 -13.96 -18.28 18.07
N ALA A 416 -15.04 -17.49 17.98
CA ALA A 416 -16.38 -17.97 17.60
C ALA A 416 -17.23 -16.82 17.08
N VAL A 417 -18.19 -17.13 16.20
CA VAL A 417 -19.20 -16.22 15.68
C VAL A 417 -20.57 -16.83 15.85
N SER A 418 -21.52 -16.09 16.42
CA SER A 418 -22.93 -16.45 16.55
C SER A 418 -23.80 -15.34 15.96
N LYS A 419 -25.12 -15.52 15.99
CA LYS A 419 -26.07 -14.50 15.52
C LYS A 419 -26.05 -13.22 16.38
N THR A 420 -25.66 -13.34 17.65
CA THR A 420 -25.70 -12.23 18.62
C THR A 420 -24.31 -11.79 19.09
N ASN A 421 -23.30 -12.63 18.98
CA ASN A 421 -22.00 -12.35 19.58
C ASN A 421 -20.82 -12.84 18.73
N VAL A 422 -19.75 -12.04 18.73
CA VAL A 422 -18.41 -12.42 18.26
C VAL A 422 -17.51 -12.60 19.47
N LYS A 423 -16.90 -13.78 19.63
CA LYS A 423 -15.93 -14.04 20.70
C LYS A 423 -14.52 -13.76 20.20
N LEU A 424 -13.74 -13.05 21.00
CA LEU A 424 -12.41 -12.60 20.69
C LEU A 424 -11.40 -13.10 21.71
N GLN A 425 -10.18 -13.32 21.23
CA GLN A 425 -8.99 -13.56 22.03
C GLN A 425 -7.97 -12.47 21.68
N ALA A 426 -7.50 -11.72 22.65
CA ALA A 426 -6.48 -10.70 22.44
C ALA A 426 -5.19 -11.33 21.94
N VAL A 427 -4.55 -10.71 20.96
CA VAL A 427 -3.23 -11.04 20.42
C VAL A 427 -2.23 -9.96 20.86
N ALA A 428 -2.57 -8.68 20.64
CA ALA A 428 -1.80 -7.54 21.12
C ALA A 428 -2.75 -6.46 21.62
N THR A 429 -2.44 -5.85 22.75
CA THR A 429 -3.25 -4.78 23.38
C THR A 429 -2.47 -3.48 23.38
N LEU A 430 -2.90 -2.51 22.55
CA LEU A 430 -2.23 -1.23 22.33
C LEU A 430 -3.17 -0.06 22.61
N GLY A 431 -3.42 0.19 23.89
CA GLY A 431 -4.26 1.30 24.34
C GLY A 431 -5.74 0.97 24.52
N LYS A 432 -6.32 0.02 23.79
CA LYS A 432 -7.71 -0.42 23.96
C LYS A 432 -7.77 -1.88 24.41
N GLU A 433 -8.38 -2.11 25.58
CA GLU A 433 -8.59 -3.48 26.06
C GLU A 433 -9.58 -4.22 25.15
N VAL A 434 -9.23 -5.45 24.78
CA VAL A 434 -10.07 -6.32 23.94
C VAL A 434 -11.13 -7.00 24.79
N LYS A 435 -12.41 -6.75 24.52
CA LYS A 435 -13.49 -7.51 25.14
C LYS A 435 -13.49 -8.95 24.62
N THR A 436 -13.69 -9.92 25.50
CA THR A 436 -13.76 -11.34 25.13
C THR A 436 -15.00 -11.72 24.33
N SER A 437 -16.05 -10.89 24.40
CA SER A 437 -17.30 -11.06 23.64
C SER A 437 -17.85 -9.69 23.25
N VAL A 438 -18.18 -9.53 21.98
CA VAL A 438 -18.72 -8.31 21.40
C VAL A 438 -20.11 -8.61 20.86
N ASP A 439 -21.11 -7.79 21.23
CA ASP A 439 -22.48 -7.93 20.73
C ASP A 439 -22.54 -7.43 19.27
N VAL A 440 -23.15 -8.25 18.40
CA VAL A 440 -23.26 -7.93 16.96
C VAL A 440 -24.15 -6.72 16.69
N ASP A 441 -25.16 -6.51 17.53
CA ASP A 441 -26.11 -5.40 17.36
C ASP A 441 -25.54 -4.07 17.85
N ASP A 442 -24.57 -4.11 18.79
CA ASP A 442 -23.93 -2.91 19.35
C ASP A 442 -22.57 -2.57 18.73
N ALA A 443 -22.00 -3.45 17.90
CA ALA A 443 -20.68 -3.29 17.31
C ALA A 443 -20.74 -2.97 15.82
N THR A 444 -19.70 -2.31 15.33
CA THR A 444 -19.43 -2.19 13.89
C THR A 444 -18.52 -3.34 13.47
N ILE A 445 -19.04 -4.25 12.66
CA ILE A 445 -18.35 -5.46 12.26
C ILE A 445 -18.33 -5.55 10.74
N TYR A 446 -17.14 -5.82 10.14
CA TYR A 446 -17.06 -6.03 8.69
C TYR A 446 -17.90 -7.23 8.23
N SER A 447 -18.38 -7.17 7.00
CA SER A 447 -19.20 -8.23 6.40
C SER A 447 -18.42 -9.54 6.25
N GLY A 448 -19.01 -10.65 6.65
CA GLY A 448 -18.42 -11.98 6.47
C GLY A 448 -17.39 -12.37 7.54
N ILE A 449 -17.44 -11.77 8.73
CA ILE A 449 -16.60 -12.18 9.85
C ILE A 449 -16.77 -13.67 10.16
N ALA A 450 -15.65 -14.38 10.33
CA ALA A 450 -15.62 -15.83 10.56
C ALA A 450 -14.65 -16.22 11.69
N LYS A 451 -14.89 -17.40 12.28
CA LYS A 451 -13.94 -18.01 13.21
C LYS A 451 -12.57 -18.17 12.53
N GLY A 452 -11.50 -17.77 13.21
CA GLY A 452 -10.13 -17.83 12.70
C GLY A 452 -9.65 -16.52 12.05
N ASP A 453 -10.55 -15.57 11.79
CA ASP A 453 -10.14 -14.24 11.34
C ASP A 453 -9.36 -13.50 12.43
N TYR A 454 -8.45 -12.65 12.01
CA TYR A 454 -7.81 -11.65 12.87
C TYR A 454 -8.41 -10.29 12.59
N VAL A 455 -8.56 -9.50 13.63
CA VAL A 455 -9.20 -8.19 13.56
C VAL A 455 -8.35 -7.11 14.24
N ALA A 456 -8.33 -5.93 13.65
CA ALA A 456 -7.99 -4.71 14.33
C ALA A 456 -9.22 -4.31 15.16
N TYR A 457 -9.05 -4.32 16.47
CA TYR A 457 -10.08 -4.04 17.46
C TYR A 457 -9.90 -2.62 17.99
N THR A 458 -10.92 -1.81 17.86
CA THR A 458 -10.95 -0.46 18.42
C THR A 458 -12.36 -0.14 18.93
N ALA A 459 -12.60 1.08 19.34
CA ALA A 459 -13.93 1.54 19.72
C ALA A 459 -14.22 2.89 19.10
N ALA A 460 -15.51 3.13 18.86
CA ALA A 460 -16.01 4.42 18.42
C ALA A 460 -17.12 4.87 19.38
N GLY A 461 -17.10 6.13 19.75
CA GLY A 461 -18.16 6.72 20.58
C GLY A 461 -17.71 7.11 21.99
N ASN A 462 -18.68 7.31 22.86
CA ASN A 462 -18.48 7.76 24.21
C ASN A 462 -18.04 6.61 25.12
N THR A 463 -17.20 6.87 26.11
CA THR A 463 -16.69 5.88 27.07
C THR A 463 -17.77 5.08 27.79
N ALA A 464 -18.96 5.62 27.98
CA ALA A 464 -20.10 4.92 28.60
C ALA A 464 -20.88 4.05 27.58
N ASN A 465 -20.80 4.36 26.29
CA ASN A 465 -21.53 3.71 25.19
C ASN A 465 -20.63 3.46 23.98
N ASP A 466 -19.37 3.10 24.23
CA ASP A 466 -18.44 2.76 23.16
C ASP A 466 -19.00 1.63 22.31
N THR A 467 -18.98 1.85 21.01
CA THR A 467 -19.27 0.82 20.02
C THR A 467 -17.95 0.20 19.60
N GLU A 468 -17.83 -1.08 19.80
CA GLU A 468 -16.65 -1.81 19.31
C GLU A 468 -16.65 -1.79 17.79
N VAL A 469 -15.45 -1.58 17.21
CA VAL A 469 -15.24 -1.60 15.78
C VAL A 469 -14.23 -2.71 15.47
N LEU A 470 -14.67 -3.69 14.66
CA LEU A 470 -13.85 -4.80 14.21
C LEU A 470 -13.61 -4.64 12.71
N VAL A 471 -12.36 -4.37 12.36
CA VAL A 471 -11.90 -4.31 10.97
C VAL A 471 -11.05 -5.54 10.70
N LYS A 472 -11.26 -6.19 9.54
CA LYS A 472 -10.45 -7.35 9.17
C LYS A 472 -8.99 -6.93 9.08
N ALA A 473 -8.11 -7.61 9.80
CA ALA A 473 -6.67 -7.42 9.67
C ALA A 473 -6.16 -8.09 8.40
N ASP A 474 -5.18 -7.47 7.76
CA ASP A 474 -4.53 -8.07 6.61
C ASP A 474 -3.70 -9.29 7.04
N LYS A 475 -3.66 -10.30 6.18
CA LYS A 475 -2.79 -11.45 6.32
C LYS A 475 -1.80 -11.48 5.18
N ILE A 476 -0.56 -11.73 5.52
CA ILE A 476 0.52 -11.90 4.54
C ILE A 476 1.28 -13.19 4.85
N SER A 477 1.78 -13.83 3.81
CA SER A 477 2.69 -14.96 3.94
C SER A 477 3.85 -14.76 2.98
N GLY A 478 5.04 -15.13 3.41
CA GLY A 478 6.21 -15.02 2.56
C GLY A 478 7.51 -15.03 3.33
N LYS A 479 8.59 -15.14 2.58
CA LYS A 479 9.95 -15.13 3.10
C LYS A 479 10.41 -13.68 3.29
N ILE A 480 11.06 -13.40 4.41
CA ILE A 480 11.72 -12.11 4.66
C ILE A 480 12.98 -12.08 3.81
N SER A 481 13.02 -11.20 2.82
CA SER A 481 14.14 -11.05 1.89
C SER A 481 15.16 -10.00 2.33
N LYS A 482 14.74 -9.05 3.16
CA LYS A 482 15.57 -7.94 3.66
C LYS A 482 15.08 -7.51 5.03
N LYS A 483 16.00 -7.07 5.90
CA LYS A 483 15.71 -6.48 7.21
C LYS A 483 16.60 -5.28 7.47
N SER A 484 16.04 -4.22 8.04
CA SER A 484 16.76 -3.01 8.48
C SER A 484 16.09 -2.51 9.76
N GLY A 485 16.73 -2.68 10.90
CA GLY A 485 16.10 -2.45 12.21
C GLY A 485 14.85 -3.34 12.36
N ASP A 486 13.70 -2.73 12.59
CA ASP A 486 12.42 -3.44 12.70
C ASP A 486 11.68 -3.59 11.35
N ASP A 487 12.20 -3.01 10.28
CA ASP A 487 11.61 -3.13 8.95
C ASP A 487 12.04 -4.42 8.27
N VAL A 488 11.07 -5.16 7.73
CA VAL A 488 11.26 -6.40 6.98
C VAL A 488 10.61 -6.29 5.61
N THR A 489 11.29 -6.79 4.57
CA THR A 489 10.75 -6.85 3.22
C THR A 489 10.22 -8.25 2.94
N ILE A 490 8.95 -8.34 2.52
CA ILE A 490 8.28 -9.58 2.11
C ILE A 490 7.66 -9.33 0.73
N GLY A 491 8.13 -10.07 -0.27
CA GLY A 491 7.85 -9.73 -1.67
C GLY A 491 8.41 -8.34 -2.00
N ASP A 492 7.57 -7.46 -2.55
CA ASP A 492 7.94 -6.08 -2.93
C ASP A 492 7.54 -5.04 -1.88
N LYS A 493 7.08 -5.46 -0.70
CA LYS A 493 6.55 -4.56 0.33
C LYS A 493 7.40 -4.60 1.59
N VAL A 494 7.56 -3.42 2.19
CA VAL A 494 8.18 -3.26 3.50
C VAL A 494 7.09 -3.23 4.57
N TYR A 495 7.33 -3.96 5.65
CA TYR A 495 6.49 -4.01 6.86
C TYR A 495 7.38 -3.79 8.08
N THR A 496 6.89 -3.13 9.09
CA THR A 496 7.61 -2.98 10.36
C THR A 496 7.17 -4.07 11.34
N VAL A 497 8.10 -4.69 12.01
CA VAL A 497 7.79 -5.66 13.08
C VAL A 497 7.39 -4.88 14.33
N ASP A 498 6.19 -5.15 14.87
CA ASP A 498 5.73 -4.46 16.08
C ASP A 498 6.59 -4.86 17.30
N ALA A 499 6.85 -3.92 18.18
CA ALA A 499 7.66 -4.13 19.39
C ALA A 499 7.12 -5.25 20.30
N SER A 500 5.83 -5.58 20.22
CA SER A 500 5.20 -6.69 20.97
C SER A 500 5.34 -8.06 20.30
N TYR A 501 5.88 -8.13 19.08
CA TYR A 501 6.01 -9.38 18.35
C TYR A 501 7.11 -10.26 18.91
N ALA A 502 6.73 -11.41 19.47
CA ALA A 502 7.66 -12.35 20.09
C ALA A 502 8.22 -13.43 19.14
N GLY A 503 7.85 -13.37 17.85
CA GLY A 503 8.27 -14.36 16.84
C GLY A 503 9.60 -14.02 16.18
N THR A 504 10.07 -14.92 15.33
CA THR A 504 11.29 -14.73 14.54
C THR A 504 11.02 -13.80 13.35
N SER A 505 11.88 -12.78 13.18
CA SER A 505 11.81 -11.82 12.08
C SER A 505 13.15 -11.62 11.38
N THR A 506 13.99 -12.65 11.34
CA THR A 506 15.29 -12.63 10.65
C THR A 506 15.13 -12.83 9.15
N VAL A 507 16.08 -12.33 8.36
CA VAL A 507 16.13 -12.59 6.91
C VAL A 507 16.15 -14.11 6.69
N GLY A 508 15.35 -14.55 5.72
CA GLY A 508 15.16 -15.95 5.42
C GLY A 508 14.03 -16.63 6.15
N SER A 509 13.58 -16.10 7.27
CA SER A 509 12.39 -16.64 7.95
C SER A 509 11.18 -16.51 7.06
N THR A 510 10.36 -17.56 7.02
CA THR A 510 9.07 -17.52 6.33
C THR A 510 7.98 -17.26 7.36
N LEU A 511 7.26 -16.18 7.18
CA LEU A 511 6.06 -15.89 7.95
C LEU A 511 4.86 -16.50 7.27
N THR A 512 4.06 -17.26 8.02
CA THR A 512 2.79 -17.82 7.54
C THR A 512 1.65 -17.11 8.24
N ASP A 513 0.69 -16.63 7.45
CA ASP A 513 -0.49 -15.91 7.93
C ASP A 513 -0.13 -14.78 8.91
N ALA A 514 0.94 -14.05 8.62
CA ALA A 514 1.35 -12.93 9.45
C ALA A 514 0.27 -11.84 9.44
N VAL A 515 -0.15 -11.45 10.63
CA VAL A 515 -1.22 -10.47 10.85
C VAL A 515 -0.64 -9.06 10.83
N VAL A 516 -1.15 -8.24 9.92
CA VAL A 516 -0.68 -6.87 9.71
C VAL A 516 -1.78 -5.88 10.02
N VAL A 517 -1.46 -4.90 10.84
CA VAL A 517 -2.31 -3.73 11.13
C VAL A 517 -1.47 -2.46 10.99
N ASN A 518 -1.94 -1.49 10.21
CA ASN A 518 -1.24 -0.22 9.96
C ASN A 518 0.20 -0.36 9.42
N GLY A 519 0.50 -1.47 8.72
CA GLY A 519 1.84 -1.76 8.22
C GLY A 519 2.76 -2.50 9.19
N TYR A 520 2.29 -2.78 10.41
CA TYR A 520 3.04 -3.48 11.46
C TYR A 520 2.61 -4.95 11.55
N ILE A 521 3.60 -5.84 11.72
CA ILE A 521 3.40 -7.28 11.94
C ILE A 521 3.29 -7.55 13.44
N PHE A 522 2.16 -8.08 13.87
CA PHE A 522 1.86 -8.38 15.29
C PHE A 522 1.95 -9.85 15.63
N TYR A 523 1.71 -10.72 14.67
CA TYR A 523 1.59 -12.15 14.89
C TYR A 523 1.83 -12.91 13.58
N ALA A 524 2.31 -14.15 13.67
CA ALA A 524 2.32 -15.09 12.57
C ALA A 524 1.97 -16.50 13.07
N ASP A 525 1.15 -17.24 12.32
CA ASP A 525 0.70 -18.60 12.69
C ASP A 525 1.83 -19.64 12.59
N GLY A 526 2.88 -19.36 11.87
CA GLY A 526 4.06 -20.22 11.74
C GLY A 526 5.32 -19.38 11.55
N ASN A 527 6.34 -19.72 12.32
CA ASN A 527 7.70 -19.27 12.13
C ASN A 527 8.52 -20.47 11.71
N ALA A 528 8.70 -20.71 10.43
CA ALA A 528 9.80 -21.56 10.00
C ALA A 528 11.08 -20.80 10.35
N SER A 529 11.96 -21.41 11.14
CA SER A 529 13.33 -20.94 11.33
C SER A 529 13.95 -20.67 9.94
N ALA A 530 14.94 -19.77 9.89
CA ALA A 530 15.68 -19.44 8.69
C ALA A 530 15.89 -20.70 7.83
N ASP A 531 15.48 -20.62 6.57
CA ASP A 531 15.68 -21.70 5.61
C ASP A 531 17.17 -21.95 5.45
N ALA A 532 17.54 -23.16 5.05
CA ALA A 532 18.91 -23.53 4.73
C ALA A 532 19.60 -22.57 3.74
N THR A 533 18.80 -21.78 2.99
CA THR A 533 19.28 -20.79 2.00
C THR A 533 19.82 -19.50 2.59
N ASP A 534 19.62 -19.22 3.89
CA ASP A 534 19.99 -17.95 4.53
C ASP A 534 21.37 -17.97 5.18
N TYR A 535 22.04 -19.09 5.06
CA TYR A 535 23.40 -19.24 5.55
C TYR A 535 24.39 -18.96 4.44
N VAL A 536 25.49 -18.36 4.83
CA VAL A 536 26.64 -18.11 3.97
C VAL A 536 27.92 -18.56 4.66
N VAL A 537 28.91 -18.93 3.86
CA VAL A 537 30.27 -19.15 4.34
C VAL A 537 31.16 -18.02 3.84
N VAL A 538 31.91 -17.39 4.74
CA VAL A 538 32.92 -16.41 4.35
C VAL A 538 34.13 -17.15 3.77
N THR A 539 34.38 -16.99 2.47
CA THR A 539 35.51 -17.66 1.78
C THR A 539 36.77 -16.80 1.65
N ALA A 540 36.62 -15.48 1.71
CA ALA A 540 37.72 -14.50 1.77
C ALA A 540 37.19 -13.20 2.38
N LYS A 541 38.11 -12.36 2.87
CA LYS A 541 37.80 -11.00 3.32
C LYS A 541 38.92 -10.04 2.95
N ASN A 542 38.59 -8.78 2.71
CA ASN A 542 39.55 -7.73 2.41
C ASN A 542 39.17 -6.43 3.13
N GLN A 543 40.20 -5.66 3.49
CA GLN A 543 40.04 -4.32 4.02
C GLN A 543 40.94 -3.38 3.22
N ASP A 544 40.38 -2.34 2.68
CA ASP A 544 41.11 -1.30 1.97
C ASP A 544 40.74 0.08 2.50
N GLY A 545 41.27 1.13 1.92
CA GLY A 545 41.01 2.50 2.36
C GLY A 545 39.59 3.00 2.07
N TYR A 546 38.74 2.19 1.45
CA TYR A 546 37.38 2.54 1.06
C TYR A 546 36.31 1.73 1.78
N GLY A 547 36.66 0.61 2.46
CA GLY A 547 35.72 -0.17 3.24
C GLY A 547 36.17 -1.60 3.51
N ASN A 548 35.27 -2.37 4.12
CA ASN A 548 35.46 -3.79 4.39
C ASN A 548 34.66 -4.61 3.41
N THR A 549 35.23 -5.61 2.80
CA THR A 549 34.54 -6.53 1.88
C THR A 549 34.72 -7.98 2.31
N ALA A 550 33.75 -8.83 1.99
CA ALA A 550 33.85 -10.27 2.15
C ALA A 550 33.39 -11.00 0.87
N LYS A 551 34.06 -12.12 0.56
CA LYS A 551 33.57 -13.06 -0.46
C LYS A 551 32.73 -14.12 0.23
N LEU A 552 31.44 -14.15 -0.08
CA LEU A 552 30.46 -15.05 0.50
C LEU A 552 30.12 -16.18 -0.46
N LEU A 553 30.02 -17.39 0.04
CA LEU A 553 29.47 -18.57 -0.64
C LEU A 553 28.03 -18.74 -0.18
N PHE A 554 27.09 -18.70 -1.08
CA PHE A 554 25.66 -18.86 -0.86
C PHE A 554 25.21 -20.33 -1.04
N SER A 555 24.01 -20.63 -0.58
CA SER A 555 23.40 -21.96 -0.63
C SER A 555 23.23 -22.52 -2.06
N ASP A 556 23.08 -21.64 -3.04
CA ASP A 556 23.01 -22.01 -4.48
C ASP A 556 24.38 -22.21 -5.12
N ASN A 557 25.41 -22.31 -4.33
CA ASN A 557 26.81 -22.41 -4.73
C ASN A 557 27.38 -21.17 -5.46
N THR A 558 26.66 -20.06 -5.49
CA THR A 558 27.19 -18.80 -6.00
C THR A 558 28.16 -18.16 -5.03
N LYS A 559 29.18 -17.48 -5.57
CA LYS A 559 30.15 -16.70 -4.79
C LYS A 559 30.07 -15.24 -5.18
N LYS A 560 29.91 -14.37 -4.19
CA LYS A 560 29.80 -12.93 -4.41
C LYS A 560 30.70 -12.17 -3.47
N VAL A 561 31.42 -11.17 -3.97
CA VAL A 561 32.09 -10.17 -3.15
C VAL A 561 31.05 -9.11 -2.79
N VAL A 562 30.95 -8.82 -1.51
CA VAL A 562 29.96 -7.91 -0.95
C VAL A 562 30.65 -6.89 -0.05
N ASP A 563 30.07 -5.70 0.01
CA ASP A 563 30.45 -4.69 0.98
C ASP A 563 29.85 -5.06 2.34
N LEU A 564 30.66 -4.94 3.39
CA LEU A 564 30.19 -5.17 4.76
C LEU A 564 29.72 -3.86 5.38
N ASP A 565 28.65 -3.95 6.12
CA ASP A 565 28.09 -2.82 6.87
C ASP A 565 29.16 -2.13 7.72
N SER A 566 29.16 -0.80 7.73
CA SER A 566 30.15 0.03 8.41
C SER A 566 30.24 -0.23 9.93
N ASP A 567 29.16 -0.73 10.53
CA ASP A 567 29.11 -1.09 11.96
C ASP A 567 29.78 -2.45 12.26
N MET A 568 30.08 -3.23 11.22
CA MET A 568 30.79 -4.50 11.39
C MET A 568 32.29 -4.30 11.64
N LYS A 569 32.79 -4.94 12.69
CA LYS A 569 34.21 -5.00 12.95
C LYS A 569 34.86 -6.07 12.07
N TYR A 570 35.71 -5.66 11.16
CA TYR A 570 36.43 -6.54 10.22
C TYR A 570 37.10 -7.74 10.90
N GLU A 571 37.64 -7.54 12.10
CA GLU A 571 38.35 -8.57 12.88
C GLU A 571 37.41 -9.69 13.33
N THR A 572 36.09 -9.41 13.49
CA THR A 572 35.11 -10.41 13.93
C THR A 572 34.67 -11.33 12.80
N VAL A 573 34.93 -10.97 11.53
CA VAL A 573 34.62 -11.81 10.37
C VAL A 573 35.73 -12.84 10.17
N VAL A 574 35.40 -14.13 10.24
CA VAL A 574 36.34 -15.25 10.18
C VAL A 574 36.12 -16.04 8.90
N VAL A 575 37.19 -16.17 8.09
CA VAL A 575 37.16 -17.01 6.87
C VAL A 575 36.95 -18.47 7.25
N GLY A 576 36.09 -19.17 6.53
CA GLY A 576 35.71 -20.56 6.82
C GLY A 576 34.60 -20.72 7.86
N SER A 577 34.03 -19.64 8.35
CA SER A 577 32.93 -19.68 9.31
C SER A 577 31.60 -19.41 8.62
N ILE A 578 30.53 -19.90 9.26
CA ILE A 578 29.14 -19.77 8.80
C ILE A 578 28.53 -18.55 9.48
N TYR A 579 27.77 -17.81 8.70
CA TYR A 579 27.02 -16.65 9.12
C TYR A 579 25.60 -16.72 8.57
N THR A 580 24.66 -16.12 9.29
CA THR A 580 23.48 -15.53 8.69
C THR A 580 23.80 -14.12 8.25
N TYR A 581 23.07 -13.59 7.29
CA TYR A 581 23.31 -12.24 6.77
C TYR A 581 22.03 -11.42 6.70
N GLU A 582 22.20 -10.12 6.88
CA GLU A 582 21.18 -9.12 6.65
C GLU A 582 21.74 -8.08 5.68
N LYS A 583 20.86 -7.40 4.95
CA LYS A 583 21.26 -6.28 4.08
C LYS A 583 20.62 -5.00 4.61
N ASN A 584 21.45 -3.95 4.71
CA ASN A 584 20.96 -2.61 5.01
C ASN A 584 20.36 -1.93 3.75
N SER A 585 19.91 -0.67 3.89
CA SER A 585 19.33 0.10 2.80
C SER A 585 20.30 0.37 1.64
N ASP A 586 21.59 0.34 1.90
CA ASP A 586 22.66 0.61 0.93
C ASP A 586 23.20 -0.67 0.27
N ASP A 587 22.51 -1.81 0.47
CA ASP A 587 22.88 -3.15 0.01
C ASP A 587 24.17 -3.72 0.64
N GLU A 588 24.65 -3.13 1.73
CA GLU A 588 25.78 -3.66 2.50
C GLU A 588 25.34 -4.81 3.41
N TYR A 589 26.22 -5.74 3.67
CA TYR A 589 25.93 -6.98 4.39
C TYR A 589 26.38 -6.91 5.84
N MET A 590 25.45 -7.16 6.76
CA MET A 590 25.75 -7.43 8.17
C MET A 590 25.74 -8.94 8.39
N LEU A 591 26.87 -9.48 8.86
CA LEU A 591 27.06 -10.91 9.09
C LEU A 591 26.96 -11.23 10.58
N THR A 592 26.05 -12.13 10.95
CA THR A 592 25.88 -12.60 12.33
C THR A 592 26.45 -14.03 12.46
N PRO A 593 27.45 -14.26 13.33
CA PRO A 593 28.04 -15.60 13.51
C PRO A 593 27.00 -16.59 14.00
N VAL A 594 26.96 -17.76 13.40
CA VAL A 594 26.04 -18.83 13.81
C VAL A 594 26.64 -19.62 14.99
N ALA A 595 26.43 -19.11 16.20
CA ALA A 595 26.97 -19.73 17.42
C ALA A 595 26.17 -20.94 17.94
N ALA A 596 24.95 -21.17 17.44
CA ALA A 596 23.95 -22.06 18.04
C ALA A 596 23.65 -23.34 17.25
N LEU A 597 24.41 -23.65 16.22
CA LEU A 597 24.25 -24.94 15.55
C LEU A 597 24.82 -26.06 16.44
N SER A 598 24.07 -27.16 16.60
CA SER A 598 24.45 -28.31 17.40
C SER A 598 25.82 -28.81 16.95
N ASN A 599 26.85 -28.62 17.78
CA ASN A 599 28.16 -29.14 17.51
C ASN A 599 28.15 -30.67 17.67
N GLY A 600 27.97 -31.37 16.55
CA GLY A 600 28.24 -32.78 16.51
C GLY A 600 29.74 -33.05 16.64
N THR A 601 30.16 -33.86 17.60
CA THR A 601 31.43 -34.58 17.51
C THR A 601 31.48 -35.33 16.19
N ALA A 602 32.66 -35.44 15.55
CA ALA A 602 32.96 -36.11 14.31
C ALA A 602 31.81 -36.99 13.76
N GLY A 603 31.01 -36.43 12.85
CA GLY A 603 29.79 -37.08 12.42
C GLY A 603 30.09 -38.23 11.48
N THR A 604 29.43 -39.35 11.71
CA THR A 604 29.44 -40.45 10.74
C THR A 604 28.42 -40.21 9.66
N PHE A 605 28.87 -40.01 8.44
CA PHE A 605 28.01 -40.10 7.28
C PHE A 605 27.71 -41.59 7.02
N ALA A 606 26.45 -41.96 6.96
CA ALA A 606 26.01 -43.28 6.59
C ALA A 606 25.07 -43.19 5.40
N SER A 607 25.36 -43.91 4.33
CA SER A 607 24.42 -44.13 3.24
C SER A 607 23.96 -45.56 3.22
N THR A 608 22.64 -45.79 3.15
CA THR A 608 22.07 -47.13 3.01
C THR A 608 21.17 -47.14 1.79
N SER A 609 21.25 -48.19 0.96
CA SER A 609 20.30 -48.41 -0.15
C SER A 609 19.11 -49.18 0.37
N LYS A 610 17.93 -48.59 0.41
CA LYS A 610 16.65 -49.26 0.71
C LYS A 610 15.80 -49.22 -0.55
N THR A 611 15.53 -50.41 -1.12
CA THR A 611 14.65 -50.63 -2.29
C THR A 611 14.95 -49.67 -3.47
N GLY A 612 16.25 -49.53 -3.86
CA GLY A 612 16.65 -48.74 -5.03
C GLY A 612 16.84 -47.25 -4.77
N THR A 613 16.48 -46.72 -3.60
CA THR A 613 16.67 -45.33 -3.24
C THR A 613 17.85 -45.21 -2.26
N LYS A 614 18.84 -44.37 -2.59
CA LYS A 614 19.94 -44.04 -1.67
C LYS A 614 19.43 -43.06 -0.61
N VAL A 615 19.61 -43.39 0.66
CA VAL A 615 19.30 -42.52 1.81
C VAL A 615 20.59 -42.17 2.52
N ALA A 616 20.79 -40.94 2.83
CA ALA A 616 21.96 -40.44 3.57
C ALA A 616 21.55 -39.93 4.94
N TYR A 617 22.44 -40.08 5.90
CA TYR A 617 22.25 -39.60 7.27
C TYR A 617 23.49 -38.84 7.76
N ILE A 618 23.30 -37.74 8.47
CA ILE A 618 24.33 -37.06 9.24
C ILE A 618 23.94 -37.13 10.72
N ASN A 619 24.75 -37.75 11.53
CA ASN A 619 24.48 -38.02 12.96
C ASN A 619 23.06 -38.59 13.21
N GLY A 620 22.60 -39.52 12.35
CA GLY A 620 21.30 -40.11 12.45
C GLY A 620 20.15 -39.31 11.84
N ASN A 621 20.34 -38.02 11.53
CA ASN A 621 19.31 -37.20 10.87
C ASN A 621 19.31 -37.50 9.35
N THR A 622 18.12 -37.62 8.78
CA THR A 622 17.95 -37.91 7.34
C THR A 622 18.31 -36.67 6.51
N VAL A 623 19.22 -36.83 5.56
CA VAL A 623 19.50 -35.82 4.55
C VAL A 623 18.38 -35.79 3.54
N LEU A 624 17.68 -34.68 3.39
CA LEU A 624 16.66 -34.47 2.36
C LEU A 624 17.34 -34.13 1.02
N ASP A 625 16.62 -34.27 -0.08
CA ASP A 625 17.17 -33.98 -1.42
C ASP A 625 17.47 -32.48 -1.60
N ASP A 626 16.68 -31.64 -0.98
CA ASP A 626 16.81 -30.18 -0.94
C ASP A 626 17.65 -29.65 0.23
N SER A 627 18.22 -30.53 1.08
CA SER A 627 19.15 -30.10 2.13
C SER A 627 20.33 -29.33 1.54
N VAL A 628 20.70 -28.22 2.15
CA VAL A 628 21.89 -27.44 1.77
C VAL A 628 23.09 -27.90 2.60
N ILE A 629 24.13 -28.35 1.91
CA ILE A 629 25.35 -28.86 2.54
C ILE A 629 26.52 -27.97 2.09
N PHE A 630 27.04 -27.17 2.99
CA PHE A 630 28.33 -26.49 2.79
C PHE A 630 29.48 -27.44 3.13
N VAL A 631 30.40 -27.57 2.20
CA VAL A 631 31.57 -28.43 2.36
C VAL A 631 32.81 -27.57 2.32
N ALA A 632 33.62 -27.65 3.36
CA ALA A 632 34.99 -27.16 3.40
C ALA A 632 35.93 -28.33 3.13
N TYR A 633 36.85 -28.16 2.21
CA TYR A 633 37.82 -29.19 1.79
C TYR A 633 39.20 -28.57 1.59
N ASN A 634 40.21 -29.42 1.39
CA ASN A 634 41.56 -28.98 1.17
C ASN A 634 42.07 -28.07 2.33
N ASP A 635 41.98 -28.58 3.58
CA ASP A 635 42.36 -27.86 4.81
C ASP A 635 41.68 -26.48 4.96
N ASN A 636 40.38 -26.38 4.65
CA ASN A 636 39.61 -25.15 4.69
C ASN A 636 40.07 -24.04 3.71
N LYS A 637 40.74 -24.42 2.64
CA LYS A 637 41.16 -23.49 1.59
C LYS A 637 40.15 -23.38 0.45
N SER A 638 39.26 -24.34 0.35
CA SER A 638 38.24 -24.38 -0.71
C SER A 638 36.86 -24.71 -0.09
N PHE A 639 35.82 -24.09 -0.63
CA PHE A 639 34.46 -24.20 -0.11
C PHE A 639 33.46 -24.37 -1.24
N LYS A 640 32.42 -25.21 -1.02
CA LYS A 640 31.35 -25.45 -1.97
C LYS A 640 30.03 -25.69 -1.25
N ALA A 641 28.91 -25.28 -1.84
CA ALA A 641 27.58 -25.69 -1.45
C ALA A 641 27.07 -26.78 -2.40
N ILE A 642 26.51 -27.84 -1.85
CA ILE A 642 25.90 -28.95 -2.57
C ILE A 642 24.52 -29.25 -2.01
N THR A 643 23.65 -29.89 -2.79
CA THR A 643 22.35 -30.37 -2.33
C THR A 643 22.48 -31.72 -1.61
N GLY A 644 21.49 -32.04 -0.79
CA GLY A 644 21.42 -33.35 -0.18
C GLY A 644 21.26 -34.49 -1.21
N ALA A 645 20.56 -34.24 -2.32
CA ALA A 645 20.49 -35.17 -3.46
C ALA A 645 21.90 -35.49 -3.99
N LYS A 646 22.72 -34.45 -4.19
CA LYS A 646 24.11 -34.63 -4.62
C LYS A 646 24.93 -35.38 -3.60
N MET A 647 24.79 -35.04 -2.31
CA MET A 647 25.50 -35.75 -1.23
C MET A 647 25.18 -37.24 -1.19
N LYS A 648 23.95 -37.64 -1.51
CA LYS A 648 23.53 -39.07 -1.58
C LYS A 648 24.25 -39.85 -2.66
N THR A 649 24.71 -39.20 -3.73
CA THR A 649 25.46 -39.82 -4.84
C THR A 649 26.94 -40.00 -4.52
N MET A 650 27.44 -39.33 -3.47
CA MET A 650 28.88 -39.35 -3.15
C MET A 650 29.27 -40.68 -2.46
N ALA A 651 30.43 -41.19 -2.83
CA ALA A 651 31.05 -42.32 -2.15
C ALA A 651 31.47 -41.90 -0.74
N LYS A 652 31.56 -42.85 0.16
CA LYS A 652 31.85 -42.69 1.57
C LYS A 652 32.99 -41.66 1.80
N ALA A 653 32.62 -40.43 2.15
CA ALA A 653 33.56 -39.40 2.52
C ALA A 653 33.66 -39.35 4.05
N ASP A 654 34.88 -39.28 4.56
CA ASP A 654 35.10 -39.06 5.99
C ASP A 654 34.95 -37.55 6.29
N PHE A 655 33.76 -37.17 6.67
CA PHE A 655 33.48 -35.80 7.10
C PHE A 655 33.92 -35.60 8.55
N THR A 656 34.62 -34.49 8.81
CA THR A 656 34.97 -34.05 10.13
C THR A 656 34.29 -32.72 10.45
N ASN A 657 34.15 -32.35 11.70
CA ASN A 657 33.57 -31.07 12.16
C ASN A 657 32.19 -30.79 11.57
N VAL A 658 31.23 -31.64 11.80
CA VAL A 658 29.86 -31.49 11.32
C VAL A 658 29.07 -30.53 12.21
N VAL A 659 28.57 -29.45 11.61
CA VAL A 659 27.60 -28.53 12.23
C VAL A 659 26.32 -28.66 11.43
N TYR A 660 25.16 -28.82 12.06
CA TYR A 660 23.91 -29.06 11.35
C TYR A 660 22.69 -28.45 12.05
N LEU A 661 21.66 -28.24 11.26
CA LEU A 661 20.33 -27.87 11.71
C LEU A 661 19.34 -28.97 11.29
N SER A 662 18.65 -29.56 12.23
CA SER A 662 17.59 -30.53 11.94
C SER A 662 16.23 -30.08 12.48
N ASN A 663 15.17 -30.36 11.73
CA ASN A 663 13.81 -30.21 12.22
C ASN A 663 13.49 -31.40 13.13
N ASN A 664 13.53 -31.19 14.45
CA ASN A 664 13.21 -32.19 15.44
C ASN A 664 11.72 -32.51 15.46
N ASN A 665 11.29 -33.41 14.59
CA ASN A 665 9.90 -33.87 14.56
C ASN A 665 9.63 -35.07 15.47
N ASN A 666 10.64 -35.67 16.08
CA ASN A 666 10.48 -36.82 16.98
C ASN A 666 11.09 -36.52 18.36
N SER A 667 10.22 -36.12 19.29
CA SER A 667 10.60 -35.80 20.68
C SER A 667 11.16 -36.98 21.47
N THR A 668 11.04 -38.22 20.96
CA THR A 668 11.47 -39.43 21.67
C THR A 668 12.88 -39.90 21.27
N THR A 669 13.27 -39.67 19.99
CA THR A 669 14.56 -40.15 19.48
C THR A 669 15.58 -39.06 19.23
N GLY A 670 15.17 -37.77 19.19
CA GLY A 670 16.03 -36.63 18.87
C GLY A 670 16.58 -36.62 17.45
N VAL A 671 16.01 -37.47 16.57
CA VAL A 671 16.41 -37.63 15.16
C VAL A 671 15.33 -37.02 14.28
N GLY A 672 15.69 -36.19 13.33
CA GLY A 672 14.78 -35.50 12.43
C GLY A 672 15.30 -35.44 10.99
N ASP A 673 14.62 -34.65 10.19
CA ASP A 673 15.07 -34.31 8.85
C ASP A 673 16.10 -33.20 8.89
N LEU A 674 17.11 -33.28 8.07
CA LEU A 674 18.24 -32.35 8.06
C LEU A 674 18.04 -31.37 6.89
N ASN A 675 17.90 -30.10 7.21
CA ASN A 675 17.73 -29.04 6.23
C ASN A 675 19.05 -28.38 5.84
N PHE A 676 20.01 -28.37 6.74
CA PHE A 676 21.28 -27.69 6.57
C PHE A 676 22.40 -28.41 7.29
N ALA A 677 23.58 -28.47 6.65
CA ALA A 677 24.81 -28.87 7.33
C ALA A 677 26.01 -28.10 6.79
N TYR A 678 27.02 -27.94 7.63
CA TYR A 678 28.37 -27.56 7.27
C TYR A 678 29.31 -28.68 7.68
N VAL A 679 30.10 -29.14 6.75
CA VAL A 679 30.98 -30.29 6.97
C VAL A 679 32.40 -29.96 6.47
N THR A 680 33.39 -30.46 7.16
CA THR A 680 34.78 -30.45 6.68
C THR A 680 35.12 -31.83 6.15
N SER A 681 35.69 -31.91 4.95
CA SER A 681 36.11 -33.16 4.31
C SER A 681 37.63 -33.24 4.22
N SER A 682 38.15 -34.39 4.51
CA SER A 682 39.58 -34.74 4.28
C SER A 682 39.85 -35.04 2.80
N GLU A 683 38.82 -35.24 1.96
CA GLU A 683 38.98 -35.48 0.54
C GLU A 683 39.38 -34.21 -0.18
N THR A 684 40.37 -34.31 -1.06
CA THR A 684 40.89 -33.18 -1.85
C THR A 684 40.00 -32.84 -3.05
N ASP A 685 38.97 -33.62 -3.34
CA ASP A 685 38.21 -33.53 -4.59
C ASP A 685 36.71 -33.83 -4.49
N ILE A 686 36.04 -33.38 -3.44
CA ILE A 686 34.56 -33.38 -3.40
C ILE A 686 34.01 -32.49 -4.53
N ALA A 687 34.79 -31.51 -4.97
CA ALA A 687 34.45 -30.63 -6.08
C ALA A 687 34.69 -31.25 -7.46
N SER A 688 35.36 -32.37 -7.54
CA SER A 688 35.72 -32.98 -8.81
C SER A 688 34.53 -33.59 -9.58
N GLY A 689 33.35 -33.64 -8.94
CA GLY A 689 32.13 -34.23 -9.50
C GLY A 689 31.36 -33.32 -10.48
N ASP A 690 31.45 -31.99 -10.35
CA ASP A 690 30.61 -31.14 -11.20
C ASP A 690 31.32 -30.84 -12.51
N LYS A 691 30.89 -31.56 -13.52
CA LYS A 691 31.15 -31.19 -14.91
C LYS A 691 30.00 -30.26 -15.32
N TYR A 692 30.40 -29.19 -15.97
CA TYR A 692 29.48 -28.31 -16.66
C TYR A 692 29.51 -28.64 -18.14
N TYR A 693 28.42 -28.39 -18.81
CA TYR A 693 28.28 -28.61 -20.24
C TYR A 693 27.86 -27.32 -20.95
N GLY A 694 28.37 -27.13 -22.15
CA GLY A 694 27.95 -26.02 -22.98
C GLY A 694 28.16 -26.34 -24.47
N TYR A 695 27.33 -25.75 -25.32
CA TYR A 695 27.52 -25.81 -26.78
C TYR A 695 28.28 -24.56 -27.21
N VAL A 696 29.49 -24.76 -27.78
CA VAL A 696 30.43 -23.70 -28.14
C VAL A 696 30.03 -23.08 -29.48
N THR A 697 29.67 -21.80 -29.46
CA THR A 697 29.29 -21.04 -30.65
C THR A 697 30.42 -20.18 -31.21
N ASP A 698 31.36 -19.74 -30.37
CA ASP A 698 32.51 -18.97 -30.82
C ASP A 698 33.73 -19.16 -29.89
N ILE A 699 34.90 -18.91 -30.42
CA ILE A 699 36.19 -19.06 -29.72
C ILE A 699 37.08 -17.88 -30.07
N SER A 700 37.57 -17.19 -29.06
CA SER A 700 38.61 -16.18 -29.16
C SER A 700 39.77 -16.45 -28.20
N SER A 701 40.90 -15.82 -28.41
CA SER A 701 42.05 -15.98 -27.51
C SER A 701 42.86 -14.69 -27.38
N VAL A 702 43.35 -14.45 -26.16
CA VAL A 702 44.22 -13.31 -25.84
C VAL A 702 45.43 -13.75 -25.07
N LYS A 703 46.50 -12.97 -25.09
CA LYS A 703 47.66 -13.15 -24.23
C LYS A 703 47.52 -12.32 -22.97
N ASN A 704 47.71 -12.94 -21.81
CA ASN A 704 47.77 -12.23 -20.55
C ASN A 704 49.11 -11.52 -20.32
N SER A 705 49.27 -10.81 -19.18
CA SER A 705 50.50 -10.11 -18.79
C SER A 705 51.74 -11.01 -18.75
N ASP A 706 51.56 -12.31 -18.49
CA ASP A 706 52.64 -13.31 -18.41
C ASP A 706 52.91 -14.02 -19.75
N ASN A 707 52.39 -13.50 -20.85
CA ASN A 707 52.47 -14.04 -22.21
C ASN A 707 51.86 -15.46 -22.36
N LYS A 708 51.01 -15.89 -21.43
CA LYS A 708 50.23 -17.13 -21.53
C LYS A 708 48.91 -16.89 -22.26
N THR A 709 48.46 -17.87 -23.03
CA THR A 709 47.18 -17.78 -23.76
C THR A 709 46.02 -18.04 -22.83
N VAL A 710 45.01 -17.20 -22.90
CA VAL A 710 43.66 -17.34 -22.30
C VAL A 710 42.69 -17.47 -23.47
N TYR A 711 41.88 -18.49 -23.45
CA TYR A 711 40.77 -18.67 -24.41
C TYR A 711 39.51 -18.17 -23.83
N GLU A 712 38.65 -17.58 -24.65
CA GLU A 712 37.29 -17.18 -24.32
C GLU A 712 36.35 -17.99 -25.20
N TYR A 713 35.48 -18.74 -24.60
CA TYR A 713 34.43 -19.52 -25.28
C TYR A 713 33.10 -18.87 -25.11
N THR A 714 32.44 -18.48 -26.21
CA THR A 714 31.00 -18.17 -26.20
C THR A 714 30.27 -19.49 -26.34
N MET A 715 29.39 -19.78 -25.38
CA MET A 715 28.68 -21.06 -25.36
C MET A 715 27.30 -20.96 -24.73
N TRP A 716 26.40 -21.80 -25.17
CA TRP A 716 25.11 -22.01 -24.53
C TRP A 716 25.24 -23.02 -23.39
N THR A 717 24.81 -22.59 -22.17
CA THR A 717 24.85 -23.36 -20.92
C THR A 717 23.45 -23.39 -20.30
N ASP A 718 23.33 -23.92 -19.11
CA ASP A 718 22.14 -23.84 -18.25
C ASP A 718 21.69 -22.38 -17.98
N LYS A 719 22.59 -21.42 -18.11
CA LYS A 719 22.34 -19.97 -17.85
C LYS A 719 22.13 -19.16 -19.14
N GLY A 720 21.95 -19.84 -20.26
CA GLY A 720 21.86 -19.19 -21.57
C GLY A 720 23.21 -19.00 -22.22
N GLU A 721 23.28 -18.09 -23.21
CA GLU A 721 24.53 -17.76 -23.88
C GLU A 721 25.46 -17.01 -22.91
N THR A 722 26.67 -17.53 -22.77
CA THR A 722 27.66 -17.10 -21.79
C THR A 722 29.04 -17.09 -22.38
N VAL A 723 29.90 -16.14 -22.01
CA VAL A 723 31.31 -16.12 -22.35
C VAL A 723 32.11 -16.52 -21.13
N LEU A 724 32.83 -17.64 -21.23
CA LEU A 724 33.71 -18.14 -20.19
C LEU A 724 35.16 -18.12 -20.63
N LYS A 725 36.05 -17.68 -19.70
CA LYS A 725 37.50 -17.62 -19.92
C LYS A 725 38.16 -18.87 -19.34
N THR A 726 39.25 -19.30 -19.97
CA THR A 726 40.10 -20.36 -19.41
C THR A 726 41.14 -19.78 -18.45
N GLU A 727 41.61 -20.62 -17.53
CA GLU A 727 42.87 -20.32 -16.85
C GLU A 727 44.01 -20.11 -17.88
N ALA A 728 44.94 -19.26 -17.52
CA ALA A 728 46.03 -18.91 -18.41
C ALA A 728 46.95 -20.11 -18.71
N GLY A 729 47.03 -20.52 -19.98
CA GLY A 729 47.83 -21.64 -20.41
C GLY A 729 47.20 -23.01 -20.14
N LEU A 730 45.90 -23.08 -19.99
CA LEU A 730 45.16 -24.33 -19.76
C LEU A 730 45.43 -25.35 -20.90
N SER A 731 45.85 -26.55 -20.50
CA SER A 731 46.14 -27.66 -21.45
C SER A 731 44.83 -28.15 -22.10
N GLY A 732 44.85 -28.37 -23.40
CA GLY A 732 43.70 -28.83 -24.17
C GLY A 732 42.74 -27.72 -24.59
N ALA A 733 42.91 -26.50 -24.09
CA ALA A 733 42.03 -25.36 -24.44
C ALA A 733 42.08 -25.03 -25.95
N SER A 734 43.23 -25.20 -26.59
CA SER A 734 43.37 -25.02 -28.05
C SER A 734 42.66 -26.05 -28.91
N ASP A 735 42.27 -27.18 -28.32
CA ASP A 735 41.68 -28.32 -29.04
C ASP A 735 40.15 -28.23 -29.10
N VAL A 736 39.56 -27.32 -28.31
CA VAL A 736 38.10 -27.03 -28.33
C VAL A 736 37.75 -26.42 -29.70
N LYS A 737 36.65 -26.88 -30.28
CA LYS A 737 36.16 -26.42 -31.57
C LYS A 737 34.84 -25.71 -31.48
N LYS A 738 34.61 -24.73 -32.34
CA LYS A 738 33.29 -24.15 -32.57
C LYS A 738 32.34 -25.25 -33.06
N ASN A 739 31.07 -25.12 -32.71
CA ASN A 739 29.98 -26.04 -32.99
C ASN A 739 30.22 -27.44 -32.38
N SER A 740 30.70 -27.46 -31.12
CA SER A 740 30.91 -28.71 -30.37
C SER A 740 30.39 -28.59 -28.94
N ILE A 741 30.02 -29.75 -28.38
CA ILE A 741 29.67 -29.84 -26.97
C ILE A 741 30.95 -29.95 -26.16
N LEU A 742 31.14 -29.03 -25.21
CA LEU A 742 32.25 -28.97 -24.28
C LEU A 742 31.82 -29.37 -22.87
N ALA A 743 32.52 -30.33 -22.30
CA ALA A 743 32.50 -30.62 -20.89
C ALA A 743 33.66 -29.88 -20.20
N TYR A 744 33.37 -29.10 -19.14
CA TYR A 744 34.39 -28.30 -18.48
C TYR A 744 34.20 -28.28 -16.96
N LYS A 745 35.22 -27.81 -16.28
CA LYS A 745 35.18 -27.49 -14.85
C LYS A 745 35.59 -26.04 -14.64
N LEU A 746 35.03 -25.42 -13.58
CA LEU A 746 35.41 -24.07 -13.19
C LEU A 746 36.28 -24.09 -11.93
N ASN A 747 37.22 -23.12 -11.85
CA ASN A 747 37.98 -22.83 -10.63
C ASN A 747 37.15 -21.89 -9.69
N SER A 748 37.75 -21.52 -8.58
CA SER A 748 37.13 -20.60 -7.60
C SER A 748 36.84 -19.19 -8.16
N ASP A 749 37.49 -18.81 -9.25
CA ASP A 749 37.35 -17.50 -9.86
C ASP A 749 36.35 -17.51 -11.04
N GLY A 750 35.73 -18.68 -11.28
CA GLY A 750 34.76 -18.88 -12.36
C GLY A 750 35.41 -19.07 -13.73
N GLU A 751 36.73 -19.31 -13.78
CA GLU A 751 37.45 -19.60 -15.04
C GLU A 751 37.48 -21.11 -15.31
N ILE A 752 37.50 -21.48 -16.57
CA ILE A 752 37.59 -22.87 -16.96
C ILE A 752 39.00 -23.41 -16.60
N SER A 753 39.01 -24.33 -15.65
CA SER A 753 40.24 -24.97 -15.12
C SER A 753 40.54 -26.34 -15.71
N ASN A 754 39.56 -26.94 -16.40
CA ASN A 754 39.71 -28.18 -17.08
C ASN A 754 38.76 -28.24 -18.29
N VAL A 755 39.24 -28.70 -19.40
CA VAL A 755 38.47 -29.03 -20.60
C VAL A 755 38.61 -30.53 -20.87
N LYS A 756 37.50 -31.23 -20.94
CA LYS A 756 37.50 -32.66 -21.25
C LYS A 756 36.52 -32.94 -22.37
N ALA A 757 36.97 -33.64 -23.38
CA ALA A 757 36.07 -34.21 -24.36
C ALA A 757 35.32 -35.38 -23.72
N ASP A 758 34.05 -35.20 -23.38
CA ASP A 758 33.19 -36.34 -23.06
C ASP A 758 32.76 -37.05 -24.34
N THR A 759 32.34 -38.31 -24.20
CA THR A 759 31.84 -39.10 -25.34
C THR A 759 30.46 -38.53 -25.72
N VAL A 760 30.47 -37.73 -26.78
CA VAL A 760 29.24 -37.25 -27.41
C VAL A 760 28.68 -38.41 -28.25
N LYS A 761 27.43 -38.78 -27.94
CA LYS A 761 26.67 -39.75 -28.74
C LYS A 761 25.84 -39.01 -29.77
N ALA A 762 25.55 -39.64 -30.89
CA ALA A 762 24.66 -39.12 -31.91
C ALA A 762 23.58 -40.14 -32.24
N GLY A 763 22.40 -39.67 -32.57
CA GLY A 763 21.29 -40.55 -32.92
C GLY A 763 20.08 -39.84 -33.50
N ALA A 764 19.15 -40.64 -34.01
CA ALA A 764 17.85 -40.20 -34.47
C ALA A 764 16.80 -40.43 -33.39
N VAL A 765 16.14 -39.37 -32.91
CA VAL A 765 15.10 -39.48 -31.91
C VAL A 765 13.83 -40.04 -32.55
N THR A 766 13.37 -41.19 -32.08
CA THR A 766 12.12 -41.84 -32.55
C THR A 766 10.94 -41.56 -31.66
N LYS A 767 11.20 -41.23 -30.37
CA LYS A 767 10.17 -40.86 -29.39
C LYS A 767 10.73 -39.92 -28.34
N ILE A 768 9.94 -38.99 -27.91
CA ILE A 768 10.33 -38.03 -26.89
C ILE A 768 9.18 -37.70 -25.93
N SER A 769 9.53 -37.43 -24.68
CA SER A 769 8.61 -36.98 -23.63
C SER A 769 9.36 -36.04 -22.68
N SER A 770 8.70 -35.49 -21.69
CA SER A 770 9.35 -34.66 -20.67
C SER A 770 10.34 -35.43 -19.78
N ALA A 771 10.28 -36.74 -19.76
CA ALA A 771 11.11 -37.58 -18.90
C ALA A 771 12.20 -38.37 -19.65
N PHE A 772 12.05 -38.57 -20.95
CA PHE A 772 12.97 -39.42 -21.71
C PHE A 772 12.97 -39.15 -23.21
N MET A 773 14.03 -39.58 -23.90
CA MET A 773 14.07 -39.70 -25.36
C MET A 773 14.44 -41.13 -25.75
N THR A 774 13.85 -41.61 -26.84
CA THR A 774 14.20 -42.91 -27.46
C THR A 774 14.98 -42.65 -28.74
N VAL A 775 16.15 -43.18 -28.81
CA VAL A 775 17.06 -43.04 -29.96
C VAL A 775 17.06 -44.35 -30.76
N LYS A 776 17.01 -44.22 -32.08
CA LYS A 776 16.98 -45.33 -33.02
C LYS A 776 18.21 -46.22 -32.87
N GLY A 777 17.98 -47.52 -32.75
CA GLY A 777 19.01 -48.50 -32.63
C GLY A 777 18.51 -49.88 -33.05
N SER A 778 19.20 -50.97 -32.65
CA SER A 778 18.75 -52.34 -32.87
C SER A 778 19.07 -53.17 -31.64
N PRO A 779 18.17 -53.23 -30.60
CA PRO A 779 16.89 -52.50 -30.48
C PRO A 779 17.08 -50.98 -30.20
N ASP A 780 15.99 -50.19 -30.33
CA ASP A 780 15.96 -48.77 -29.95
C ASP A 780 16.31 -48.62 -28.48
N ALA A 781 17.09 -47.59 -28.16
CA ALA A 781 17.54 -47.31 -26.80
C ALA A 781 16.76 -46.13 -26.21
N THR A 782 16.21 -46.29 -25.00
CA THR A 782 15.57 -45.23 -24.29
C THR A 782 16.49 -44.70 -23.17
N TYR A 783 16.70 -43.40 -23.11
CA TYR A 783 17.49 -42.72 -22.10
C TYR A 783 16.61 -41.71 -21.37
N TYR A 784 16.65 -41.76 -20.05
CA TYR A 784 15.95 -40.77 -19.23
C TYR A 784 16.74 -39.46 -19.18
N PHE A 785 16.05 -38.36 -19.03
CA PHE A 785 16.69 -37.06 -18.82
C PHE A 785 17.10 -36.94 -17.35
N ASP A 786 18.31 -36.38 -17.15
CA ASP A 786 18.73 -35.84 -15.86
C ASP A 786 17.83 -34.65 -15.48
N ASP A 787 17.61 -34.42 -14.18
CA ASP A 787 16.74 -33.32 -13.70
C ASP A 787 17.21 -31.95 -14.21
N ASP A 788 18.54 -31.78 -14.43
CA ASP A 788 19.17 -30.54 -14.88
C ASP A 788 19.63 -30.63 -16.36
N VAL A 789 18.96 -31.41 -17.17
CA VAL A 789 19.33 -31.60 -18.59
C VAL A 789 19.31 -30.27 -19.35
N ILE A 790 20.41 -29.98 -20.03
CA ILE A 790 20.54 -28.81 -20.90
C ILE A 790 20.15 -29.21 -22.33
N ILE A 791 19.20 -28.49 -22.90
CA ILE A 791 18.71 -28.71 -24.27
C ILE A 791 18.98 -27.45 -25.08
N VAL A 792 19.65 -27.59 -26.23
CA VAL A 792 19.85 -26.52 -27.19
C VAL A 792 19.40 -26.99 -28.58
N THR A 793 18.79 -26.07 -29.35
CA THR A 793 18.50 -26.25 -30.76
C THR A 793 19.58 -25.52 -31.56
N VAL A 794 20.10 -26.15 -32.58
CA VAL A 794 21.17 -25.63 -33.39
C VAL A 794 20.72 -25.57 -34.83
N GLU A 795 20.74 -24.37 -35.41
CA GLU A 795 20.50 -24.07 -36.80
C GLU A 795 21.72 -23.38 -37.39
N THR A 796 21.81 -23.30 -38.72
CA THR A 796 22.96 -22.73 -39.39
C THR A 796 23.25 -21.30 -38.98
N ASP A 797 22.20 -20.52 -38.77
CA ASP A 797 22.27 -19.08 -38.45
C ASP A 797 21.95 -18.75 -36.99
N GLU A 798 21.41 -19.68 -36.20
CA GLU A 798 20.93 -19.42 -34.84
C GLU A 798 21.10 -20.63 -33.91
N THR A 799 21.34 -20.38 -32.63
CA THR A 799 21.35 -21.38 -31.56
C THR A 799 20.52 -20.87 -30.38
N GLU A 800 19.54 -21.64 -29.98
CA GLU A 800 18.73 -21.35 -28.82
C GLU A 800 18.92 -22.39 -27.71
N GLY A 801 18.69 -22.03 -26.49
CA GLY A 801 18.86 -22.92 -25.34
C GLY A 801 17.74 -22.80 -24.32
N VAL A 802 17.88 -23.52 -23.22
CA VAL A 802 16.89 -23.59 -22.13
C VAL A 802 16.53 -22.21 -21.61
N ALA A 803 17.48 -21.28 -21.53
CA ALA A 803 17.20 -19.92 -21.05
C ALA A 803 16.26 -19.13 -21.97
N ASN A 804 16.15 -19.49 -23.25
CA ASN A 804 15.22 -18.90 -24.20
C ASN A 804 13.93 -19.70 -24.36
N GLY A 805 13.68 -20.67 -23.46
CA GLY A 805 12.48 -21.51 -23.45
C GLY A 805 12.59 -22.79 -24.27
N CYS A 806 13.77 -23.13 -24.78
CA CYS A 806 14.00 -24.41 -25.46
C CYS A 806 13.77 -25.57 -24.50
N THR A 807 12.94 -26.52 -24.89
CA THR A 807 12.54 -27.69 -24.11
C THR A 807 12.58 -28.97 -24.94
N TYR A 808 12.33 -30.12 -24.34
CA TYR A 808 12.18 -31.39 -25.07
C TYR A 808 11.16 -31.32 -26.21
N LYS A 809 10.23 -30.40 -26.22
CA LYS A 809 9.19 -30.24 -27.27
C LYS A 809 9.75 -29.69 -28.55
N ASP A 810 10.89 -29.03 -28.48
CA ASP A 810 11.55 -28.43 -29.62
C ASP A 810 12.41 -29.45 -30.36
N ILE A 811 12.63 -30.65 -29.76
CA ILE A 811 13.34 -31.76 -30.40
C ILE A 811 12.39 -32.52 -31.33
N GLY A 812 12.63 -32.40 -32.61
CA GLY A 812 11.85 -33.14 -33.64
C GLY A 812 12.15 -34.63 -33.63
N THR A 813 11.15 -35.47 -33.90
CA THR A 813 11.33 -36.92 -34.17
C THR A 813 11.74 -37.15 -35.62
N ALA A 814 12.66 -38.05 -35.84
CA ALA A 814 13.18 -38.38 -37.18
C ALA A 814 12.63 -39.73 -37.66
N ASP A 815 11.97 -39.78 -38.84
CA ASP A 815 11.53 -41.03 -39.48
C ASP A 815 12.65 -41.78 -40.24
N GLY A 816 13.80 -41.13 -40.37
CA GLY A 816 14.95 -41.61 -41.15
C GLY A 816 16.06 -42.21 -40.27
N SER A 817 17.17 -42.51 -40.91
CA SER A 817 18.41 -42.99 -40.28
C SER A 817 19.42 -41.86 -40.02
N ALA A 818 19.10 -40.62 -40.37
CA ALA A 818 19.99 -39.50 -40.12
C ALA A 818 19.90 -39.09 -38.63
N ASN A 819 21.05 -38.85 -38.01
CA ASN A 819 21.13 -38.37 -36.65
C ASN A 819 20.59 -36.92 -36.60
N ASN A 820 19.72 -36.68 -35.64
CA ASN A 820 19.17 -35.33 -35.42
C ASN A 820 19.46 -34.81 -34.01
N VAL A 821 20.09 -35.60 -33.14
CA VAL A 821 20.57 -35.15 -31.83
C VAL A 821 21.99 -35.61 -31.56
N TYR A 822 22.72 -34.76 -30.87
CA TYR A 822 23.99 -35.04 -30.22
C TYR A 822 23.82 -34.89 -28.72
N TYR A 823 24.18 -35.91 -27.94
CA TYR A 823 23.88 -35.94 -26.51
C TYR A 823 25.01 -36.58 -25.71
N VAL A 824 25.03 -36.21 -24.41
CA VAL A 824 25.98 -36.75 -23.42
C VAL A 824 25.22 -37.44 -22.33
N LEU A 825 25.71 -38.58 -21.89
CA LEU A 825 25.21 -39.33 -20.76
C LEU A 825 26.11 -39.16 -19.54
N ASN A 826 25.49 -39.10 -18.35
CA ASN A 826 26.22 -39.18 -17.08
C ASN A 826 26.65 -40.64 -16.78
N SER A 827 27.22 -40.88 -15.61
CA SER A 827 27.61 -42.22 -15.15
C SER A 827 26.47 -43.19 -14.85
N GLU A 828 25.25 -42.68 -14.82
CA GLU A 828 24.02 -43.43 -14.56
C GLU A 828 23.18 -43.66 -15.82
N ASP A 829 23.79 -43.41 -17.00
CA ASP A 829 23.17 -43.47 -18.32
C ASP A 829 21.98 -42.50 -18.53
N GLU A 830 21.94 -41.41 -17.79
CA GLU A 830 20.97 -40.34 -18.00
C GLU A 830 21.54 -39.25 -18.91
N VAL A 831 20.64 -38.60 -19.65
CA VAL A 831 21.02 -37.53 -20.61
C VAL A 831 21.17 -36.20 -19.84
N VAL A 832 22.38 -35.69 -19.83
CA VAL A 832 22.72 -34.39 -19.17
C VAL A 832 22.82 -33.23 -20.14
N PHE A 833 23.00 -33.50 -21.43
CA PHE A 833 23.06 -32.48 -22.48
C PHE A 833 22.52 -33.01 -23.80
N VAL A 834 21.69 -32.21 -24.48
CA VAL A 834 21.22 -32.48 -25.86
C VAL A 834 21.43 -31.26 -26.73
N ALA A 835 22.11 -31.45 -27.86
CA ALA A 835 22.07 -30.50 -28.97
C ALA A 835 21.21 -31.11 -30.09
N TYR A 836 20.07 -30.48 -30.38
CA TYR A 836 19.19 -30.87 -31.47
C TYR A 836 19.63 -30.15 -32.75
N ASP A 837 20.03 -30.92 -33.73
CA ASP A 837 20.56 -30.44 -35.03
C ASP A 837 19.39 -30.32 -36.02
N VAL A 838 18.91 -29.10 -36.20
CA VAL A 838 17.73 -28.84 -37.03
C VAL A 838 18.03 -28.96 -38.52
N ASP A 839 19.20 -28.51 -38.95
CA ASP A 839 19.57 -28.39 -40.37
C ASP A 839 20.97 -28.93 -40.73
N ASN A 840 21.50 -29.82 -39.90
CA ASN A 840 22.84 -30.38 -40.01
C ASN A 840 23.98 -29.37 -39.82
N ALA A 841 23.78 -28.39 -38.97
CA ALA A 841 24.77 -27.39 -38.61
C ALA A 841 25.89 -27.89 -37.67
N ILE A 842 25.62 -28.98 -36.93
CA ILE A 842 26.56 -29.54 -35.96
C ILE A 842 27.64 -30.39 -36.69
N THR A 843 28.89 -30.10 -36.45
CA THR A 843 29.99 -30.93 -36.92
C THR A 843 30.09 -32.20 -36.03
N PRO A 844 29.92 -33.42 -36.58
CA PRO A 844 30.02 -34.62 -35.77
C PRO A 844 31.40 -34.70 -35.09
N PRO A 845 31.49 -35.14 -33.82
CA PRO A 845 32.77 -35.38 -33.18
C PRO A 845 33.53 -36.45 -34.00
N ALA A 846 34.79 -36.20 -34.21
CA ALA A 846 35.64 -37.15 -34.94
C ALA A 846 35.62 -38.51 -34.21
N THR A 847 35.05 -39.52 -34.83
CA THR A 847 35.16 -40.90 -34.37
C THR A 847 36.64 -41.29 -34.31
N LYS A 848 37.15 -41.50 -33.06
CA LYS A 848 38.44 -42.13 -32.82
C LYS A 848 38.34 -43.62 -32.97
#